data_07fe97138316140baa9998f2a660879e
#
_entry.id   07fe97138316140baa9998f2a660879e
#
_cell.length_a   1.000
_cell.length_b   1.000
_cell.length_c   1.000
_cell.angle_alpha   90.00
_cell.angle_beta   90.00
_cell.angle_gamma   90.00
#
_symmetry.space_group_name_H-M   'P 1'
#
loop_
_entity.id
_entity.type
_entity.pdbx_description
1 polymer ?
#
loop_
_entity_poly.entity_id
_entity_poly.type
_entity_poly.pdbx_seq_one_letter_code
_entity_poly.pdbx_strand_id
1 'polypeptide(L)'
;MSLPTLAELPAILLSIAQRAEQSFRDAVAALDDDHGLSEWTPQRWADFTRVCAASDFVIEQSVRDPLMLLELAAWGELDRGFAPGELCGQIAGAVQQAETEDELGRVLRRQRTRQQVRIIWRDLTRQADLVQTCRDLSDMADASIDQAYQWLYQRHCVQFGTPTGRRSGEPQHMVILGMGKLGAVELNLSSDIDLIFAYPEGGETVGVKRSLDNQEFFIRLGQKLIKALDPMTVDGFVFRVDMRLRPYGSAGALVLSFNALEQYYQDQGRDWERYAMIKARVVAGDQVAGAQLLDMLRPFVYRRYLDFSAIEALRTMKQLIQQEVRRKGMADNIKLGSGGIREVEFIAQAFQLIHGGRDLSLQQRPLLKVLGTLEGQGYLPPAVIAELRNGYEFLRYTEHAIQAIADRQTQMLPNTPEDQARIAFMLGFADWAAFHERLMHWRGRVDWHFRQVIADPDEEEGEESELVVGGEWLPLWEESQDEDAACRQLTEGGFTDAPKALKALAGLRGSPQLRAMQRLGRERLDAFIPRLLAQAVEHANPDLVLERVLPLVEAVARRSAYLVLLTENPDALRRLLTLCAASPWIAEQITRFPLLLDELLNEGRLFKPPLAPELAAELRERLTRIPEDDLEQQMEALRHFKLAHRLRVAASEIAGSLPLMKVSDYLTWLAEAILEQVLALAWRQTVARHGSPQRLDGTLCDPGFIIVGYGKVGGIELGHGSDLDLVFIHDGDPQAETDGAKPIDGAQFFTRLGQRIIHLLTTQTNSGQLYEVDMRLRPSGASGLLVSSLGAFDRYQQNEAWTWEHQALIRARVLVGSQDVGRAFEQVRAKVLGRERDLAKLRQEVSEMRAKMRDNLGTKATTAGTGANAFDAAAVFDLKQDAGGIVDIEFMVQYAALAWSAQHPSLLRYTDNIRILEGLEQVGLMPAADAHLLREVYKAYRSAAHRQALQNEAGTVAGDQFADERRQVMRIWQALGLS
;
A
#
# COMPACT_ATOMS: atom_id res chain seq x y z
N MET A 1 27.62 -12.44 26.56
CA MET A 1 27.84 -12.37 28.02
C MET A 1 28.47 -13.67 28.45
N SER A 2 29.63 -13.63 29.14
CA SER A 2 30.24 -14.83 29.73
C SER A 2 29.55 -15.16 31.05
N LEU A 3 29.38 -16.47 31.33
CA LEU A 3 28.89 -16.90 32.65
C LEU A 3 29.94 -16.56 33.71
N PRO A 4 29.55 -15.98 34.86
CA PRO A 4 30.44 -15.83 36.00
C PRO A 4 30.84 -17.18 36.56
N THR A 5 32.05 -17.30 37.05
CA THR A 5 32.52 -18.54 37.71
C THR A 5 31.83 -18.68 39.07
N LEU A 6 31.61 -19.93 39.52
CA LEU A 6 31.06 -20.17 40.88
C LEU A 6 31.98 -19.62 42.01
N ALA A 7 33.27 -19.41 41.73
CA ALA A 7 34.22 -18.77 42.65
C ALA A 7 33.88 -17.28 42.89
N GLU A 8 33.13 -16.64 41.99
CA GLU A 8 32.67 -15.26 42.07
C GLU A 8 31.26 -15.11 42.67
N LEU A 9 30.67 -16.22 43.18
CA LEU A 9 29.32 -16.20 43.73
C LEU A 9 29.30 -15.37 45.03
N PRO A 10 28.49 -14.29 45.12
CA PRO A 10 28.38 -13.53 46.36
C PRO A 10 27.97 -14.39 47.56
N ALA A 11 28.56 -14.12 48.74
CA ALA A 11 28.33 -14.90 49.95
C ALA A 11 26.85 -15.07 50.30
N ILE A 12 26.04 -14.06 50.07
CA ILE A 12 24.55 -14.13 50.26
C ILE A 12 23.90 -15.19 49.37
N LEU A 13 24.28 -15.27 48.08
CA LEU A 13 23.74 -16.22 47.13
C LEU A 13 24.28 -17.63 47.34
N LEU A 14 25.54 -17.75 47.80
CA LEU A 14 26.14 -19.04 48.15
C LEU A 14 25.34 -19.71 49.29
N SER A 15 24.96 -18.95 50.31
CA SER A 15 24.14 -19.49 51.41
C SER A 15 22.76 -19.97 51.00
N ILE A 16 22.15 -19.30 49.96
CA ILE A 16 20.87 -19.73 49.40
C ILE A 16 21.04 -21.02 48.60
N ALA A 17 22.02 -21.08 47.70
CA ALA A 17 22.29 -22.25 46.90
C ALA A 17 22.63 -23.50 47.76
N GLN A 18 23.42 -23.33 48.82
CA GLN A 18 23.75 -24.45 49.75
C GLN A 18 22.50 -24.94 50.46
N ARG A 19 21.64 -24.07 50.96
CA ARG A 19 20.37 -24.48 51.57
C ARG A 19 19.45 -25.20 50.58
N ALA A 20 19.34 -24.70 49.36
CA ALA A 20 18.56 -25.27 48.27
C ALA A 20 19.09 -26.69 47.93
N GLU A 21 20.40 -26.87 47.83
CA GLU A 21 21.03 -28.17 47.58
C GLU A 21 20.71 -29.15 48.69
N GLN A 22 20.83 -28.71 49.95
CA GLN A 22 20.50 -29.59 51.08
C GLN A 22 19.00 -29.99 51.06
N SER A 23 18.10 -29.04 50.87
CA SER A 23 16.66 -29.31 50.81
C SER A 23 16.29 -30.25 49.64
N PHE A 24 16.95 -30.11 48.49
CA PHE A 24 16.75 -31.03 47.35
C PHE A 24 17.27 -32.42 47.64
N ARG A 25 18.46 -32.55 48.23
CA ARG A 25 19.01 -33.86 48.67
C ARG A 25 18.11 -34.56 49.68
N ASP A 26 17.57 -33.78 50.64
CA ASP A 26 16.64 -34.32 51.65
C ASP A 26 15.31 -34.77 50.98
N ALA A 27 14.82 -34.02 49.98
CA ALA A 27 13.62 -34.39 49.24
C ALA A 27 13.85 -35.66 48.37
N VAL A 28 15.00 -35.81 47.73
CA VAL A 28 15.37 -37.05 47.01
C VAL A 28 15.55 -38.24 47.97
N ALA A 29 16.19 -38.02 49.13
CA ALA A 29 16.35 -39.07 50.13
C ALA A 29 15.03 -39.61 50.71
N ALA A 30 13.92 -38.86 50.54
CA ALA A 30 12.58 -39.30 50.94
C ALA A 30 11.89 -40.17 49.86
N LEU A 31 12.51 -40.35 48.68
CA LEU A 31 12.04 -41.24 47.63
C LEU A 31 12.58 -42.66 47.89
N ASP A 32 11.96 -43.69 47.30
CA ASP A 32 12.36 -45.12 47.46
C ASP A 32 13.68 -45.44 46.74
N ASP A 33 14.12 -44.59 45.77
CA ASP A 33 15.34 -44.70 44.98
C ASP A 33 15.96 -43.31 44.75
N ASP A 34 17.27 -43.23 44.48
CA ASP A 34 17.96 -41.96 44.19
C ASP A 34 17.73 -41.44 42.76
N HIS A 35 17.07 -42.24 41.95
CA HIS A 35 16.70 -41.90 40.55
C HIS A 35 17.84 -41.30 39.74
N GLY A 36 19.07 -41.75 39.95
CA GLY A 36 20.27 -41.34 39.24
C GLY A 36 20.94 -40.07 39.78
N LEU A 37 20.58 -39.55 40.95
CA LEU A 37 21.25 -38.41 41.59
C LEU A 37 22.74 -38.65 41.82
N SER A 38 23.11 -39.89 42.16
CA SER A 38 24.50 -40.31 42.35
C SER A 38 25.35 -40.24 41.09
N GLU A 39 24.72 -40.24 39.91
CA GLU A 39 25.36 -40.09 38.57
C GLU A 39 25.60 -38.64 38.17
N TRP A 40 25.11 -37.67 38.97
CA TRP A 40 25.29 -36.28 38.64
C TRP A 40 26.77 -35.87 38.63
N THR A 41 27.21 -35.30 37.46
CA THR A 41 28.57 -34.84 37.28
C THR A 41 28.86 -33.59 38.12
N PRO A 42 30.12 -33.28 38.44
CA PRO A 42 30.49 -32.01 39.07
C PRO A 42 29.93 -30.78 38.30
N GLN A 43 29.88 -30.85 36.97
CA GLN A 43 29.29 -29.80 36.15
C GLN A 43 27.78 -29.64 36.39
N ARG A 44 27.05 -30.73 36.51
CA ARG A 44 25.60 -30.70 36.79
C ARG A 44 25.31 -30.08 38.17
N TRP A 45 26.12 -30.42 39.17
CA TRP A 45 26.03 -29.78 40.47
C TRP A 45 26.38 -28.29 40.43
N ALA A 46 27.38 -27.89 39.63
CA ALA A 46 27.71 -26.51 39.44
C ALA A 46 26.56 -25.71 38.75
N ASP A 47 25.90 -26.31 37.78
CA ASP A 47 24.76 -25.71 37.11
C ASP A 47 23.53 -25.64 38.04
N PHE A 48 23.26 -26.67 38.85
CA PHE A 48 22.25 -26.65 39.89
C PHE A 48 22.49 -25.53 40.92
N THR A 49 23.72 -25.40 41.42
CA THR A 49 24.12 -24.34 42.34
C THR A 49 23.86 -22.95 41.72
N ARG A 50 24.23 -22.77 40.44
CA ARG A 50 24.04 -21.49 39.70
C ARG A 50 22.55 -21.16 39.56
N VAL A 51 21.72 -22.12 39.16
CA VAL A 51 20.30 -21.95 38.98
C VAL A 51 19.60 -21.68 40.29
N CYS A 52 19.96 -22.41 41.37
CA CYS A 52 19.41 -22.19 42.70
C CYS A 52 19.83 -20.83 43.31
N ALA A 53 21.05 -20.37 43.06
CA ALA A 53 21.45 -19.04 43.46
C ALA A 53 20.58 -17.94 42.82
N ALA A 54 19.99 -18.21 41.64
CA ALA A 54 19.30 -17.27 40.79
C ALA A 54 17.76 -17.34 40.88
N SER A 55 17.16 -18.51 41.12
CA SER A 55 15.72 -18.73 40.96
C SER A 55 15.11 -19.49 42.15
N ASP A 56 14.30 -18.77 42.94
CA ASP A 56 13.48 -19.39 43.99
C ASP A 56 12.41 -20.30 43.38
N PHE A 57 11.88 -19.97 42.19
CA PHE A 57 10.91 -20.83 41.52
C PHE A 57 11.50 -22.22 41.24
N VAL A 58 12.71 -22.31 40.71
CA VAL A 58 13.35 -23.60 40.45
C VAL A 58 13.63 -24.35 41.75
N ILE A 59 14.07 -23.65 42.81
CA ILE A 59 14.25 -24.26 44.15
C ILE A 59 12.95 -24.88 44.62
N GLU A 60 11.86 -24.12 44.66
CA GLU A 60 10.54 -24.57 45.15
C GLU A 60 10.04 -25.79 44.36
N GLN A 61 10.11 -25.73 43.02
CA GLN A 61 9.61 -26.82 42.18
C GLN A 61 10.49 -28.09 42.30
N SER A 62 11.80 -27.94 42.38
CA SER A 62 12.74 -29.08 42.54
C SER A 62 12.58 -29.79 43.89
N VAL A 63 12.29 -29.06 44.97
CA VAL A 63 12.05 -29.64 46.29
C VAL A 63 10.65 -30.27 46.37
N ARG A 64 9.65 -29.64 45.73
CA ARG A 64 8.27 -30.14 45.73
C ARG A 64 8.08 -31.40 44.89
N ASP A 65 8.76 -31.50 43.75
CA ASP A 65 8.72 -32.61 42.80
C ASP A 65 10.14 -32.93 42.32
N PRO A 66 10.95 -33.60 43.17
CA PRO A 66 12.34 -33.92 42.82
C PRO A 66 12.45 -34.90 41.65
N LEU A 67 11.46 -35.79 41.45
CA LEU A 67 11.43 -36.68 40.30
C LEU A 67 11.42 -35.97 38.98
N MET A 68 10.67 -34.88 38.89
CA MET A 68 10.61 -34.06 37.68
C MET A 68 12.00 -33.57 37.23
N LEU A 69 12.82 -33.05 38.18
CA LEU A 69 14.15 -32.56 37.85
C LEU A 69 15.12 -33.70 37.53
N LEU A 70 15.03 -34.81 38.26
CA LEU A 70 15.85 -36.02 38.02
C LEU A 70 15.56 -36.61 36.64
N GLU A 71 14.29 -36.70 36.24
CA GLU A 71 13.90 -37.13 34.90
C GLU A 71 14.41 -36.19 33.79
N LEU A 72 14.28 -34.86 33.96
CA LEU A 72 14.81 -33.88 33.02
C LEU A 72 16.32 -34.07 32.83
N ALA A 73 17.03 -34.35 33.92
CA ALA A 73 18.47 -34.61 33.89
C ALA A 73 18.81 -35.95 33.22
N ALA A 74 18.12 -37.02 33.59
CA ALA A 74 18.36 -38.39 33.08
C ALA A 74 18.07 -38.50 31.58
N TRP A 75 17.04 -37.78 31.08
CA TRP A 75 16.70 -37.76 29.64
C TRP A 75 17.52 -36.77 28.83
N GLY A 76 18.44 -36.04 29.45
CA GLY A 76 19.30 -35.06 28.81
C GLY A 76 18.54 -33.82 28.32
N GLU A 77 17.31 -33.58 28.79
CA GLU A 77 16.47 -32.45 28.35
C GLU A 77 17.00 -31.11 28.90
N LEU A 78 17.77 -31.13 29.99
CA LEU A 78 18.43 -29.93 30.50
C LEU A 78 19.57 -29.44 29.61
N ASP A 79 20.19 -30.34 28.84
CA ASP A 79 21.43 -30.05 28.08
C ASP A 79 21.17 -29.73 26.59
N ARG A 80 20.00 -30.13 26.07
CA ARG A 80 19.69 -29.97 24.65
C ARG A 80 18.43 -29.15 24.39
N GLY A 81 18.37 -28.49 23.20
CA GLY A 81 17.12 -27.96 22.65
C GLY A 81 16.22 -29.09 22.16
N PHE A 82 14.93 -28.85 22.12
CA PHE A 82 13.98 -29.75 21.47
C PHE A 82 14.07 -29.65 19.94
N ALA A 83 13.84 -30.77 19.27
CA ALA A 83 13.59 -30.79 17.85
C ALA A 83 12.23 -30.13 17.52
N PRO A 84 12.04 -29.57 16.31
CA PRO A 84 10.75 -29.05 15.92
C PRO A 84 9.61 -30.06 16.14
N GLY A 85 8.56 -29.62 16.85
CA GLY A 85 7.40 -30.48 17.17
C GLY A 85 7.58 -31.44 18.34
N GLU A 86 8.78 -31.66 18.89
CA GLU A 86 9.03 -32.58 19.99
C GLU A 86 8.25 -32.17 21.26
N LEU A 87 8.30 -30.88 21.61
CA LEU A 87 7.58 -30.33 22.76
C LEU A 87 6.05 -30.46 22.58
N CYS A 88 5.56 -30.17 21.39
CA CYS A 88 4.14 -30.36 21.07
C CYS A 88 3.72 -31.84 21.23
N GLY A 89 4.55 -32.78 20.77
CA GLY A 89 4.30 -34.19 20.92
C GLY A 89 4.26 -34.67 22.40
N GLN A 90 5.14 -34.14 23.26
CA GLN A 90 5.14 -34.43 24.69
C GLN A 90 3.85 -33.93 25.36
N ILE A 91 3.43 -32.67 25.09
CA ILE A 91 2.21 -32.10 25.65
C ILE A 91 0.98 -32.86 25.13
N ALA A 92 0.93 -33.17 23.82
CA ALA A 92 -0.15 -33.94 23.22
C ALA A 92 -0.30 -35.31 23.86
N GLY A 93 0.80 -36.07 24.05
CA GLY A 93 0.79 -37.38 24.70
C GLY A 93 0.27 -37.30 26.14
N ALA A 94 0.62 -36.24 26.86
CA ALA A 94 0.12 -36.06 28.23
C ALA A 94 -1.37 -35.68 28.25
N VAL A 95 -1.83 -34.79 27.36
CA VAL A 95 -3.23 -34.35 27.26
C VAL A 95 -4.17 -35.46 26.83
N GLN A 96 -3.72 -36.41 26.01
CA GLN A 96 -4.51 -37.58 25.60
C GLN A 96 -4.92 -38.47 26.77
N GLN A 97 -4.19 -38.44 27.88
CA GLN A 97 -4.49 -39.22 29.07
C GLN A 97 -5.59 -38.61 29.96
N ALA A 98 -5.98 -37.35 29.68
CA ALA A 98 -7.01 -36.69 30.48
C ALA A 98 -8.41 -37.14 30.05
N GLU A 99 -9.22 -37.56 31.03
CA GLU A 99 -10.61 -37.95 30.83
C GLU A 99 -11.62 -36.82 31.15
N THR A 100 -11.25 -35.88 32.00
CA THR A 100 -12.10 -34.77 32.47
C THR A 100 -11.43 -33.39 32.23
N GLU A 101 -12.23 -32.31 32.23
CA GLU A 101 -11.71 -30.92 32.11
C GLU A 101 -10.75 -30.58 33.28
N ASP A 102 -11.00 -31.10 34.47
CA ASP A 102 -10.16 -30.85 35.64
C ASP A 102 -8.80 -31.58 35.51
N GLU A 103 -8.80 -32.79 34.95
CA GLU A 103 -7.57 -33.54 34.64
C GLU A 103 -6.79 -32.86 33.51
N LEU A 104 -7.46 -32.41 32.47
CA LEU A 104 -6.84 -31.59 31.39
C LEU A 104 -6.08 -30.41 32.01
N GLY A 105 -6.75 -29.63 32.86
CA GLY A 105 -6.13 -28.49 33.53
C GLY A 105 -4.95 -28.87 34.41
N ARG A 106 -5.02 -29.98 35.10
CA ARG A 106 -3.94 -30.50 35.96
C ARG A 106 -2.73 -30.94 35.13
N VAL A 107 -2.97 -31.69 34.08
CA VAL A 107 -1.92 -32.15 33.15
C VAL A 107 -1.20 -30.97 32.52
N LEU A 108 -1.92 -29.97 31.99
CA LEU A 108 -1.33 -28.79 31.38
C LEU A 108 -0.44 -28.01 32.38
N ARG A 109 -0.88 -27.83 33.65
CA ARG A 109 -0.10 -27.13 34.67
C ARG A 109 1.20 -27.87 35.02
N ARG A 110 1.15 -29.19 35.12
CA ARG A 110 2.34 -30.03 35.36
C ARG A 110 3.31 -29.92 34.19
N GLN A 111 2.82 -30.03 32.96
CA GLN A 111 3.66 -29.87 31.75
C GLN A 111 4.29 -28.45 31.70
N ARG A 112 3.52 -27.44 32.01
CA ARG A 112 4.04 -26.05 32.08
C ARG A 112 5.14 -25.92 33.12
N THR A 113 4.94 -26.44 34.32
CA THR A 113 5.95 -26.40 35.41
C THR A 113 7.23 -27.10 34.99
N ARG A 114 7.13 -28.32 34.45
CA ARG A 114 8.26 -29.10 33.95
C ARG A 114 9.06 -28.32 32.89
N GLN A 115 8.37 -27.80 31.89
CA GLN A 115 9.03 -27.09 30.82
C GLN A 115 9.59 -25.70 31.27
N GLN A 116 8.90 -25.02 32.18
CA GLN A 116 9.37 -23.76 32.75
C GLN A 116 10.69 -23.95 33.53
N VAL A 117 10.80 -24.97 34.35
CA VAL A 117 12.05 -25.32 35.06
C VAL A 117 13.17 -25.59 34.05
N ARG A 118 12.89 -26.42 33.03
CA ARG A 118 13.84 -26.70 31.96
C ARG A 118 14.31 -25.44 31.23
N ILE A 119 13.39 -24.57 30.85
CA ILE A 119 13.70 -23.34 30.08
C ILE A 119 14.50 -22.37 30.94
N ILE A 120 14.11 -22.14 32.21
CA ILE A 120 14.87 -21.30 33.15
C ILE A 120 16.28 -21.86 33.36
N TRP A 121 16.39 -23.17 33.54
CA TRP A 121 17.70 -23.81 33.68
C TRP A 121 18.62 -23.53 32.51
N ARG A 122 18.14 -23.76 31.29
CA ARG A 122 18.91 -23.58 30.06
C ARG A 122 19.27 -22.12 29.80
N ASP A 123 18.35 -21.20 30.11
CA ASP A 123 18.59 -19.75 29.99
C ASP A 123 19.68 -19.30 30.99
N LEU A 124 19.60 -19.67 32.24
CA LEU A 124 20.53 -19.30 33.30
C LEU A 124 21.91 -19.96 33.15
N THR A 125 21.98 -21.16 32.56
CA THR A 125 23.23 -21.87 32.27
C THR A 125 23.81 -21.54 30.92
N ARG A 126 23.16 -20.60 30.14
CA ARG A 126 23.57 -20.20 28.80
C ARG A 126 23.67 -21.35 27.79
N GLN A 127 22.93 -22.39 27.99
CA GLN A 127 22.76 -23.49 27.02
C GLN A 127 21.71 -23.14 25.95
N ALA A 128 20.92 -22.11 26.18
CA ALA A 128 20.03 -21.49 25.22
C ALA A 128 20.38 -20.01 25.10
N ASP A 129 20.36 -19.48 23.87
CA ASP A 129 20.39 -18.05 23.64
C ASP A 129 19.00 -17.42 23.81
N LEU A 130 18.91 -16.09 23.77
CA LEU A 130 17.66 -15.36 23.92
C LEU A 130 16.59 -15.82 22.92
N VAL A 131 16.97 -16.02 21.67
CA VAL A 131 16.05 -16.40 20.60
C VAL A 131 15.48 -17.80 20.86
N GLN A 132 16.33 -18.73 21.29
CA GLN A 132 15.90 -20.09 21.61
C GLN A 132 15.02 -20.12 22.86
N THR A 133 15.38 -19.40 23.93
CA THR A 133 14.56 -19.30 25.16
C THR A 133 13.16 -18.76 24.82
N CYS A 134 13.07 -17.67 24.05
CA CYS A 134 11.78 -17.10 23.63
C CYS A 134 10.97 -18.06 22.74
N ARG A 135 11.64 -18.80 21.87
CA ARG A 135 11.00 -19.83 21.03
C ARG A 135 10.46 -20.97 21.85
N ASP A 136 11.29 -21.56 22.75
CA ASP A 136 10.86 -22.66 23.61
C ASP A 136 9.62 -22.29 24.46
N LEU A 137 9.57 -21.03 24.95
CA LEU A 137 8.41 -20.48 25.68
C LEU A 137 7.18 -20.33 24.80
N SER A 138 7.37 -19.83 23.59
CA SER A 138 6.27 -19.62 22.62
C SER A 138 5.73 -20.96 22.12
N ASP A 139 6.61 -21.93 21.83
CA ASP A 139 6.23 -23.28 21.41
C ASP A 139 5.47 -24.02 22.54
N MET A 140 5.87 -23.79 23.80
CA MET A 140 5.13 -24.33 24.97
C MET A 140 3.73 -23.71 25.06
N ALA A 141 3.60 -22.42 24.83
CA ALA A 141 2.30 -21.75 24.84
C ALA A 141 1.41 -22.23 23.68
N ASP A 142 1.95 -22.25 22.46
CA ASP A 142 1.24 -22.72 21.25
C ASP A 142 0.73 -24.16 21.45
N ALA A 143 1.61 -25.06 21.90
CA ALA A 143 1.24 -26.45 22.13
C ALA A 143 0.17 -26.60 23.23
N SER A 144 0.31 -25.85 24.33
CA SER A 144 -0.68 -25.88 25.42
C SER A 144 -2.05 -25.36 24.96
N ILE A 145 -2.09 -24.29 24.20
CA ILE A 145 -3.33 -23.71 23.66
C ILE A 145 -3.96 -24.67 22.66
N ASP A 146 -3.18 -25.17 21.70
CA ASP A 146 -3.71 -26.02 20.62
C ASP A 146 -4.21 -27.37 21.16
N GLN A 147 -3.45 -28.06 22.02
CA GLN A 147 -3.86 -29.33 22.55
C GLN A 147 -5.08 -29.21 23.50
N ALA A 148 -5.14 -28.14 24.30
CA ALA A 148 -6.34 -27.83 25.08
C ALA A 148 -7.55 -27.55 24.20
N TYR A 149 -7.38 -26.75 23.13
CA TYR A 149 -8.44 -26.48 22.18
C TYR A 149 -8.95 -27.74 21.48
N GLN A 150 -8.07 -28.57 20.94
CA GLN A 150 -8.43 -29.83 20.24
C GLN A 150 -9.21 -30.76 21.16
N TRP A 151 -8.74 -30.95 22.38
CA TRP A 151 -9.40 -31.80 23.38
C TRP A 151 -10.81 -31.26 23.73
N LEU A 152 -10.92 -29.98 23.99
CA LEU A 152 -12.21 -29.34 24.33
C LEU A 152 -13.17 -29.32 23.12
N TYR A 153 -12.68 -29.06 21.92
CA TYR A 153 -13.50 -29.03 20.69
C TYR A 153 -14.16 -30.37 20.40
N GLN A 154 -13.38 -31.44 20.47
CA GLN A 154 -13.94 -32.80 20.25
C GLN A 154 -15.08 -33.13 21.24
N ARG A 155 -14.89 -32.83 22.52
CA ARG A 155 -15.93 -33.05 23.53
C ARG A 155 -17.14 -32.10 23.38
N HIS A 156 -16.89 -30.87 22.95
CA HIS A 156 -17.94 -29.90 22.65
C HIS A 156 -18.79 -30.39 21.49
N CYS A 157 -18.20 -30.93 20.42
CA CYS A 157 -18.91 -31.53 19.31
C CYS A 157 -19.77 -32.74 19.72
N VAL A 158 -19.28 -33.60 20.60
CA VAL A 158 -20.08 -34.73 21.14
C VAL A 158 -21.29 -34.21 21.92
N GLN A 159 -21.11 -33.13 22.69
CA GLN A 159 -22.19 -32.58 23.54
C GLN A 159 -23.21 -31.70 22.79
N PHE A 160 -22.75 -30.85 21.86
CA PHE A 160 -23.55 -29.80 21.24
C PHE A 160 -23.70 -29.92 19.73
N GLY A 161 -23.14 -30.97 19.11
CA GLY A 161 -23.08 -31.15 17.68
C GLY A 161 -21.89 -30.44 17.03
N THR A 162 -21.62 -30.74 15.77
CA THR A 162 -20.52 -30.16 15.01
C THR A 162 -20.97 -28.81 14.40
N PRO A 163 -20.28 -27.70 14.71
CA PRO A 163 -20.59 -26.40 14.11
C PRO A 163 -20.35 -26.46 12.61
N THR A 164 -21.32 -26.04 11.81
CA THR A 164 -21.32 -26.15 10.35
C THR A 164 -21.60 -24.79 9.72
N GLY A 165 -20.86 -24.43 8.68
CA GLY A 165 -21.04 -23.16 7.96
C GLY A 165 -22.36 -23.12 7.18
N ARG A 166 -23.06 -21.97 7.25
CA ARG A 166 -24.36 -21.81 6.57
C ARG A 166 -24.27 -21.86 5.06
N ARG A 167 -23.14 -21.35 4.49
CA ARG A 167 -22.91 -21.28 3.04
C ARG A 167 -22.09 -22.45 2.54
N SER A 168 -21.03 -22.79 3.25
CA SER A 168 -20.10 -23.85 2.87
C SER A 168 -20.66 -25.25 3.13
N GLY A 169 -21.50 -25.42 4.15
CA GLY A 169 -21.93 -26.74 4.62
C GLY A 169 -20.82 -27.53 5.32
N GLU A 170 -19.62 -26.97 5.48
CA GLU A 170 -18.46 -27.65 6.04
C GLU A 170 -18.35 -27.44 7.56
N PRO A 171 -17.74 -28.40 8.29
CA PRO A 171 -17.42 -28.21 9.69
C PRO A 171 -16.56 -26.97 9.93
N GLN A 172 -16.91 -26.19 10.96
CA GLN A 172 -16.20 -24.99 11.34
C GLN A 172 -15.29 -25.22 12.52
N HIS A 173 -14.08 -24.66 12.42
CA HIS A 173 -13.10 -24.67 13.52
C HIS A 173 -12.80 -23.23 13.96
N MET A 174 -12.44 -23.06 15.22
CA MET A 174 -11.98 -21.77 15.73
C MET A 174 -10.54 -21.51 15.27
N VAL A 175 -10.24 -20.26 14.99
CA VAL A 175 -8.89 -19.71 14.79
C VAL A 175 -8.51 -18.95 16.04
N ILE A 176 -7.36 -19.23 16.60
CA ILE A 176 -6.82 -18.55 17.77
C ILE A 176 -5.60 -17.75 17.34
N LEU A 177 -5.70 -16.43 17.40
CA LEU A 177 -4.59 -15.53 17.14
C LEU A 177 -3.86 -15.23 18.44
N GLY A 178 -2.55 -15.44 18.44
CA GLY A 178 -1.63 -14.94 19.47
C GLY A 178 -1.17 -13.53 19.06
N MET A 179 -1.25 -12.61 20.00
CA MET A 179 -0.88 -11.22 19.84
C MET A 179 0.40 -10.90 20.62
N GLY A 180 0.89 -9.68 20.51
CA GLY A 180 2.01 -9.19 21.30
C GLY A 180 3.26 -10.07 21.21
N LYS A 181 3.85 -10.42 22.35
CA LYS A 181 5.08 -11.25 22.40
C LYS A 181 4.84 -12.68 21.92
N LEU A 182 3.68 -13.27 22.21
CA LEU A 182 3.34 -14.61 21.73
C LEU A 182 3.25 -14.64 20.21
N GLY A 183 2.56 -13.65 19.63
CA GLY A 183 2.45 -13.53 18.16
C GLY A 183 3.79 -13.35 17.46
N ALA A 184 4.74 -12.66 18.10
CA ALA A 184 6.09 -12.45 17.57
C ALA A 184 7.07 -13.63 17.81
N VAL A 185 6.65 -14.67 18.53
CA VAL A 185 7.55 -15.76 19.00
C VAL A 185 8.66 -15.19 19.92
N GLU A 186 8.28 -14.24 20.77
CA GLU A 186 9.18 -13.50 21.68
C GLU A 186 8.70 -13.56 23.15
N LEU A 187 8.02 -14.64 23.55
CA LEU A 187 7.46 -14.76 24.88
C LEU A 187 8.56 -14.73 25.95
N ASN A 188 8.27 -14.13 27.11
CA ASN A 188 9.19 -14.08 28.26
C ASN A 188 8.98 -15.24 29.21
N LEU A 189 9.89 -15.40 30.19
CA LEU A 189 9.80 -16.43 31.23
C LEU A 189 8.48 -16.37 32.01
N SER A 190 8.00 -15.16 32.33
CA SER A 190 6.69 -14.99 32.98
C SER A 190 5.90 -13.89 32.27
N SER A 191 5.16 -14.26 31.27
CA SER A 191 4.32 -13.37 30.45
C SER A 191 2.87 -13.82 30.52
N ASP A 192 1.95 -12.86 30.28
CA ASP A 192 0.60 -13.16 29.81
C ASP A 192 0.64 -13.52 28.32
N ILE A 193 -0.41 -14.18 27.89
CA ILE A 193 -0.68 -14.46 26.48
C ILE A 193 -1.89 -13.65 26.04
N ASP A 194 -1.66 -12.75 25.09
CA ASP A 194 -2.72 -11.96 24.46
C ASP A 194 -3.37 -12.79 23.36
N LEU A 195 -4.69 -13.02 23.41
CA LEU A 195 -5.39 -13.87 22.45
C LEU A 195 -6.59 -13.16 21.82
N ILE A 196 -6.88 -13.50 20.55
CA ILE A 196 -8.12 -13.15 19.85
C ILE A 196 -8.70 -14.41 19.25
N PHE A 197 -10.01 -14.66 19.49
CA PHE A 197 -10.71 -15.82 18.98
C PHE A 197 -11.61 -15.44 17.81
N ALA A 198 -11.53 -16.24 16.73
CA ALA A 198 -12.32 -16.04 15.53
C ALA A 198 -12.80 -17.37 14.95
N TYR A 199 -13.85 -17.33 14.12
CA TYR A 199 -14.31 -18.49 13.35
C TYR A 199 -14.73 -18.07 11.94
N PRO A 200 -14.61 -18.95 10.91
CA PRO A 200 -14.78 -18.54 9.53
C PRO A 200 -16.20 -18.12 9.17
N GLU A 201 -17.22 -18.90 9.54
CA GLU A 201 -18.58 -18.70 9.02
C GLU A 201 -19.66 -18.94 10.07
N GLY A 202 -20.69 -18.07 10.08
CA GLY A 202 -21.90 -18.28 10.88
C GLY A 202 -22.72 -19.48 10.37
N GLY A 203 -23.45 -20.11 11.26
CA GLY A 203 -24.27 -21.30 10.98
C GLY A 203 -24.78 -21.91 12.26
N GLU A 204 -25.10 -23.21 12.23
CA GLU A 204 -25.62 -23.94 13.39
C GLU A 204 -24.94 -25.29 13.51
N THR A 205 -24.91 -25.84 14.73
CA THR A 205 -24.39 -27.19 14.96
C THR A 205 -25.31 -28.26 14.41
N VAL A 206 -24.74 -29.32 13.84
CA VAL A 206 -25.46 -30.47 13.30
C VAL A 206 -25.12 -31.76 14.06
N GLY A 207 -25.96 -32.78 13.95
CA GLY A 207 -25.72 -34.09 14.58
C GLY A 207 -26.32 -34.24 15.98
N VAL A 208 -27.06 -33.28 16.51
CA VAL A 208 -27.74 -33.30 17.80
C VAL A 208 -29.22 -32.89 17.67
N LYS A 209 -30.04 -33.22 18.67
CA LYS A 209 -31.49 -32.88 18.65
C LYS A 209 -31.77 -31.37 18.78
N ARG A 210 -30.89 -30.62 19.43
CA ARG A 210 -31.01 -29.17 19.63
C ARG A 210 -29.77 -28.49 19.13
N SER A 211 -29.87 -27.83 17.98
CA SER A 211 -28.75 -27.05 17.42
C SER A 211 -28.41 -25.84 18.28
N LEU A 212 -27.16 -25.43 18.23
CA LEU A 212 -26.67 -24.13 18.73
C LEU A 212 -26.21 -23.30 17.55
N ASP A 213 -26.36 -21.99 17.66
CA ASP A 213 -25.69 -21.05 16.77
C ASP A 213 -24.16 -21.17 16.91
N ASN A 214 -23.41 -21.08 15.81
CA ASN A 214 -21.95 -21.23 15.82
C ASN A 214 -21.27 -20.20 16.74
N GLN A 215 -21.78 -18.99 16.85
CA GLN A 215 -21.22 -18.00 17.77
C GLN A 215 -21.36 -18.45 19.23
N GLU A 216 -22.53 -18.96 19.61
CA GLU A 216 -22.76 -19.46 20.97
C GLU A 216 -21.88 -20.70 21.26
N PHE A 217 -21.74 -21.60 20.29
CA PHE A 217 -20.85 -22.77 20.41
C PHE A 217 -19.41 -22.33 20.68
N PHE A 218 -18.87 -21.43 19.88
CA PHE A 218 -17.49 -20.98 20.01
C PHE A 218 -17.25 -20.09 21.24
N ILE A 219 -18.24 -19.28 21.67
CA ILE A 219 -18.13 -18.53 22.93
C ILE A 219 -17.99 -19.48 24.12
N ARG A 220 -18.83 -20.52 24.20
CA ARG A 220 -18.73 -21.53 25.28
C ARG A 220 -17.42 -22.30 25.25
N LEU A 221 -16.94 -22.66 24.06
CA LEU A 221 -15.65 -23.31 23.86
C LEU A 221 -14.50 -22.41 24.31
N GLY A 222 -14.49 -21.14 23.90
CA GLY A 222 -13.48 -20.15 24.29
C GLY A 222 -13.45 -19.90 25.80
N GLN A 223 -14.60 -19.85 26.46
CA GLN A 223 -14.68 -19.76 27.93
C GLN A 223 -14.05 -20.94 28.62
N LYS A 224 -14.28 -22.16 28.12
CA LYS A 224 -13.65 -23.39 28.68
C LYS A 224 -12.15 -23.42 28.44
N LEU A 225 -11.70 -22.94 27.26
CA LEU A 225 -10.27 -22.86 26.97
C LEU A 225 -9.56 -21.89 27.93
N ILE A 226 -10.12 -20.71 28.15
CA ILE A 226 -9.58 -19.76 29.15
C ILE A 226 -9.57 -20.40 30.53
N LYS A 227 -10.64 -21.09 30.95
CA LYS A 227 -10.74 -21.77 32.23
C LYS A 227 -9.67 -22.90 32.39
N ALA A 228 -9.28 -23.55 31.31
CA ALA A 228 -8.22 -24.56 31.36
C ALA A 228 -6.83 -23.95 31.54
N LEU A 229 -6.58 -22.71 31.03
CA LEU A 229 -5.25 -22.10 30.97
C LEU A 229 -4.98 -21.13 32.13
N ASP A 230 -5.93 -20.26 32.48
CA ASP A 230 -5.69 -19.06 33.31
C ASP A 230 -5.74 -19.31 34.82
N PRO A 231 -6.68 -20.07 35.41
CA PRO A 231 -6.86 -20.11 36.84
C PRO A 231 -5.68 -20.65 37.62
N MET A 232 -5.33 -19.97 38.72
CA MET A 232 -4.37 -20.40 39.70
C MET A 232 -5.00 -21.53 40.57
N THR A 233 -4.34 -22.64 40.68
CA THR A 233 -4.73 -23.81 41.53
C THR A 233 -3.57 -24.26 42.42
N VAL A 234 -3.76 -25.33 43.17
CA VAL A 234 -2.68 -25.94 43.93
C VAL A 234 -1.52 -26.44 43.04
N ASP A 235 -1.80 -26.76 41.77
CA ASP A 235 -0.80 -27.17 40.76
C ASP A 235 -0.25 -25.94 39.98
N GLY A 236 -0.54 -24.73 40.40
CA GLY A 236 -0.15 -23.50 39.69
C GLY A 236 -1.15 -23.06 38.61
N PHE A 237 -0.65 -22.39 37.57
CA PHE A 237 -1.40 -21.94 36.38
C PHE A 237 -0.67 -22.40 35.09
N VAL A 238 -1.33 -22.34 33.94
CA VAL A 238 -0.67 -22.63 32.67
C VAL A 238 -0.15 -21.32 32.07
N PHE A 239 -1.05 -20.38 31.71
CA PHE A 239 -0.72 -19.03 31.29
C PHE A 239 -1.80 -18.06 31.76
N ARG A 240 -1.41 -16.86 32.14
CA ARG A 240 -2.36 -15.74 32.31
C ARG A 240 -2.87 -15.34 30.94
N VAL A 241 -4.19 -15.30 30.73
CA VAL A 241 -4.83 -15.03 29.44
C VAL A 241 -5.37 -13.61 29.42
N ASP A 242 -4.89 -12.81 28.45
CA ASP A 242 -5.42 -11.47 28.21
C ASP A 242 -6.23 -11.42 26.91
N MET A 243 -7.51 -11.07 27.03
CA MET A 243 -8.44 -10.96 25.91
C MET A 243 -8.77 -9.50 25.55
N ARG A 244 -8.06 -8.50 26.12
CA ARG A 244 -8.39 -7.08 25.96
C ARG A 244 -8.07 -6.52 24.58
N LEU A 245 -7.20 -7.18 23.83
CA LEU A 245 -6.87 -6.79 22.43
C LEU A 245 -7.94 -7.21 21.41
N ARG A 246 -8.99 -7.94 21.83
CA ARG A 246 -10.09 -8.27 20.92
C ARG A 246 -10.94 -7.04 20.59
N PRO A 247 -11.68 -7.04 19.47
CA PRO A 247 -12.62 -5.97 19.10
C PRO A 247 -13.53 -5.56 20.26
N TYR A 248 -13.66 -4.25 20.48
CA TYR A 248 -14.38 -3.63 21.60
C TYR A 248 -13.80 -3.96 22.99
N GLY A 249 -12.63 -4.54 23.08
CA GLY A 249 -11.95 -4.87 24.35
C GLY A 249 -12.81 -5.76 25.25
N SER A 250 -12.87 -5.45 26.56
CA SER A 250 -13.64 -6.24 27.54
C SER A 250 -15.16 -6.18 27.32
N ALA A 251 -15.69 -5.19 26.60
CA ALA A 251 -17.11 -5.07 26.30
C ALA A 251 -17.55 -5.87 25.05
N GLY A 252 -16.60 -6.29 24.21
CA GLY A 252 -16.88 -7.04 22.99
C GLY A 252 -17.16 -8.52 23.21
N ALA A 253 -17.79 -9.17 22.22
CA ALA A 253 -17.97 -10.62 22.21
C ALA A 253 -16.62 -11.34 22.30
N LEU A 254 -16.61 -12.47 23.00
CA LEU A 254 -15.39 -13.26 23.22
C LEU A 254 -14.85 -13.85 21.92
N VAL A 255 -15.76 -14.25 21.00
CA VAL A 255 -15.43 -14.86 19.71
C VAL A 255 -16.23 -14.15 18.63
N LEU A 256 -15.63 -13.83 17.49
CA LEU A 256 -16.26 -13.17 16.37
C LEU A 256 -16.10 -13.97 15.07
N SER A 257 -17.07 -13.87 14.16
CA SER A 257 -16.90 -14.39 12.82
C SER A 257 -15.92 -13.53 12.01
N PHE A 258 -15.30 -14.08 10.97
CA PHE A 258 -14.37 -13.35 10.09
C PHE A 258 -14.99 -12.08 9.52
N ASN A 259 -16.23 -12.14 9.04
CA ASN A 259 -16.96 -10.98 8.52
C ASN A 259 -17.13 -9.89 9.58
N ALA A 260 -17.43 -10.26 10.83
CA ALA A 260 -17.59 -9.29 11.92
C ALA A 260 -16.27 -8.64 12.32
N LEU A 261 -15.16 -9.42 12.27
CA LEU A 261 -13.81 -8.92 12.48
C LEU A 261 -13.40 -7.94 11.38
N GLU A 262 -13.59 -8.31 10.12
CA GLU A 262 -13.28 -7.46 8.98
C GLU A 262 -14.03 -6.13 9.06
N GLN A 263 -15.35 -6.19 9.25
CA GLN A 263 -16.18 -4.99 9.38
C GLN A 263 -15.71 -4.11 10.55
N TYR A 264 -15.40 -4.70 11.70
CA TYR A 264 -14.91 -3.92 12.83
C TYR A 264 -13.62 -3.18 12.52
N TYR A 265 -12.61 -3.85 11.95
CA TYR A 265 -11.32 -3.23 11.66
C TYR A 265 -11.38 -2.23 10.51
N GLN A 266 -12.31 -2.40 9.56
CA GLN A 266 -12.55 -1.42 8.50
C GLN A 266 -13.24 -0.16 9.01
N ASP A 267 -14.26 -0.30 9.86
CA ASP A 267 -15.13 0.81 10.28
C ASP A 267 -14.66 1.52 11.55
N GLN A 268 -14.07 0.78 12.49
CA GLN A 268 -13.78 1.25 13.84
C GLN A 268 -12.37 0.96 14.34
N GLY A 269 -11.56 0.26 13.55
CA GLY A 269 -10.18 -0.09 13.92
C GLY A 269 -9.34 1.15 14.22
N ARG A 270 -8.68 1.17 15.37
CA ARG A 270 -7.86 2.28 15.86
C ARG A 270 -6.39 2.06 15.55
N ASP A 271 -5.59 3.12 15.55
CA ASP A 271 -4.15 3.02 15.24
C ASP A 271 -3.41 2.09 16.23
N TRP A 272 -3.75 2.08 17.51
CA TRP A 272 -3.14 1.17 18.48
C TRP A 272 -3.49 -0.32 18.23
N GLU A 273 -4.68 -0.62 17.68
CA GLU A 273 -5.08 -1.98 17.29
C GLU A 273 -4.32 -2.39 16.02
N ARG A 274 -4.14 -1.47 15.10
CA ARG A 274 -3.32 -1.66 13.91
C ARG A 274 -1.87 -1.98 14.29
N TYR A 275 -1.31 -1.24 15.24
CA TYR A 275 0.00 -1.51 15.83
C TYR A 275 0.09 -2.90 16.46
N ALA A 276 -0.92 -3.29 17.25
CA ALA A 276 -0.97 -4.62 17.88
C ALA A 276 -1.04 -5.76 16.85
N MET A 277 -1.79 -5.55 15.75
CA MET A 277 -2.00 -6.55 14.69
C MET A 277 -0.74 -6.85 13.86
N ILE A 278 0.31 -6.02 13.89
CA ILE A 278 1.62 -6.33 13.27
C ILE A 278 2.14 -7.67 13.74
N LYS A 279 1.97 -7.97 15.03
CA LYS A 279 2.47 -9.20 15.67
C LYS A 279 1.48 -10.36 15.64
N ALA A 280 0.27 -10.19 15.06
CA ALA A 280 -0.74 -11.24 15.04
C ALA A 280 -0.26 -12.50 14.30
N ARG A 281 -0.44 -13.69 14.93
CA ARG A 281 -0.06 -15.00 14.40
C ARG A 281 -1.10 -16.03 14.79
N VAL A 282 -1.40 -16.98 13.90
CA VAL A 282 -2.20 -18.15 14.26
C VAL A 282 -1.38 -19.04 15.18
N VAL A 283 -1.86 -19.27 16.41
CA VAL A 283 -1.19 -20.08 17.42
C VAL A 283 -1.87 -21.43 17.65
N ALA A 284 -3.17 -21.53 17.35
CA ALA A 284 -3.93 -22.76 17.49
C ALA A 284 -5.17 -22.76 16.61
N GLY A 285 -5.77 -23.95 16.44
CA GLY A 285 -6.98 -24.17 15.66
C GLY A 285 -6.74 -24.32 14.16
N ASP A 286 -7.65 -23.80 13.33
CA ASP A 286 -7.55 -23.95 11.87
C ASP A 286 -6.47 -23.03 11.27
N GLN A 287 -5.35 -23.62 10.89
CA GLN A 287 -4.21 -22.91 10.33
C GLN A 287 -4.51 -22.31 8.93
N VAL A 288 -5.31 -23.01 8.11
CA VAL A 288 -5.64 -22.58 6.75
C VAL A 288 -6.60 -21.39 6.79
N ALA A 289 -7.70 -21.53 7.54
CA ALA A 289 -8.63 -20.43 7.76
C ALA A 289 -7.95 -19.24 8.45
N GLY A 290 -7.03 -19.50 9.37
CA GLY A 290 -6.26 -18.46 10.04
C GLY A 290 -5.34 -17.69 9.12
N ALA A 291 -4.71 -18.34 8.14
CA ALA A 291 -3.94 -17.66 7.10
C ALA A 291 -4.83 -16.75 6.24
N GLN A 292 -6.01 -17.21 5.85
CA GLN A 292 -7.00 -16.41 5.12
C GLN A 292 -7.46 -15.19 5.93
N LEU A 293 -7.71 -15.37 7.23
CA LEU A 293 -8.05 -14.26 8.13
C LEU A 293 -6.96 -13.19 8.17
N LEU A 294 -5.70 -13.59 8.32
CA LEU A 294 -4.58 -12.65 8.35
C LEU A 294 -4.39 -11.93 7.01
N ASP A 295 -4.61 -12.62 5.89
CA ASP A 295 -4.58 -12.00 4.56
C ASP A 295 -5.70 -10.98 4.36
N MET A 296 -6.91 -11.28 4.83
CA MET A 296 -8.06 -10.38 4.83
C MET A 296 -7.80 -9.12 5.68
N LEU A 297 -7.13 -9.25 6.82
CA LEU A 297 -6.82 -8.12 7.72
C LEU A 297 -5.55 -7.35 7.32
N ARG A 298 -4.74 -7.86 6.39
CA ARG A 298 -3.49 -7.22 5.95
C ARG A 298 -3.65 -5.77 5.48
N PRO A 299 -4.69 -5.39 4.69
CA PRO A 299 -4.90 -3.99 4.27
C PRO A 299 -5.16 -3.03 5.44
N PHE A 300 -5.76 -3.51 6.53
CA PHE A 300 -5.92 -2.73 7.75
C PHE A 300 -4.57 -2.45 8.41
N VAL A 301 -3.68 -3.44 8.49
CA VAL A 301 -2.37 -3.32 9.14
C VAL A 301 -1.38 -2.54 8.29
N TYR A 302 -1.25 -2.90 7.01
CA TYR A 302 -0.23 -2.37 6.11
C TYR A 302 -0.89 -1.60 4.96
N ARG A 303 -0.99 -0.27 5.12
CA ARG A 303 -1.54 0.60 4.09
C ARG A 303 -0.57 0.75 2.93
N ARG A 304 -1.07 0.77 1.69
CA ARG A 304 -0.24 0.87 0.47
C ARG A 304 0.38 2.25 0.24
N TYR A 305 -0.15 3.29 0.85
CA TYR A 305 0.42 4.65 0.83
C TYR A 305 1.34 4.85 2.05
N LEU A 306 2.31 5.76 1.91
CA LEU A 306 3.16 6.15 3.04
C LEU A 306 2.27 6.75 4.14
N ASP A 307 2.25 6.10 5.27
CA ASP A 307 1.36 6.47 6.37
C ASP A 307 2.14 7.21 7.46
N PHE A 308 2.32 8.50 7.24
CA PHE A 308 2.98 9.37 8.22
C PHE A 308 2.14 9.55 9.50
N SER A 309 0.82 9.31 9.44
CA SER A 309 0.00 9.31 10.66
C SER A 309 0.39 8.22 11.66
N ALA A 310 1.13 7.19 11.21
CA ALA A 310 1.65 6.15 12.09
C ALA A 310 2.69 6.70 13.07
N ILE A 311 3.55 7.63 12.65
CA ILE A 311 4.55 8.27 13.53
C ILE A 311 3.83 9.10 14.60
N GLU A 312 2.84 9.91 14.21
CA GLU A 312 2.07 10.73 15.13
C GLU A 312 1.29 9.87 16.14
N ALA A 313 0.67 8.78 15.69
CA ALA A 313 0.01 7.82 16.58
C ALA A 313 0.99 7.20 17.59
N LEU A 314 2.23 6.90 17.17
CA LEU A 314 3.27 6.38 18.04
C LEU A 314 3.76 7.44 19.04
N ARG A 315 3.91 8.72 18.64
CA ARG A 315 4.21 9.86 19.53
C ARG A 315 3.14 10.01 20.60
N THR A 316 1.87 10.06 20.20
CA THR A 316 0.73 10.16 21.12
C THR A 316 0.70 8.98 22.10
N MET A 317 0.92 7.76 21.61
CA MET A 317 0.97 6.56 22.45
C MET A 317 2.14 6.61 23.43
N LYS A 318 3.31 7.09 23.02
CA LYS A 318 4.46 7.31 23.90
C LYS A 318 4.13 8.32 25.01
N GLN A 319 3.55 9.46 24.66
CA GLN A 319 3.17 10.49 25.65
C GLN A 319 2.22 9.94 26.71
N LEU A 320 1.21 9.18 26.31
CA LEU A 320 0.27 8.52 27.23
C LEU A 320 0.99 7.52 28.16
N ILE A 321 1.92 6.73 27.61
CA ILE A 321 2.72 5.79 28.42
C ILE A 321 3.63 6.55 29.39
N GLN A 322 4.32 7.60 28.96
CA GLN A 322 5.17 8.42 29.83
C GLN A 322 4.39 9.09 30.96
N GLN A 323 3.20 9.61 30.68
CA GLN A 323 2.30 10.15 31.70
C GLN A 323 1.92 9.08 32.75
N GLU A 324 1.61 7.87 32.30
CA GLU A 324 1.26 6.75 33.17
C GLU A 324 2.47 6.28 33.99
N VAL A 325 3.67 6.20 33.38
CA VAL A 325 4.94 5.86 34.07
C VAL A 325 5.25 6.89 35.15
N ARG A 326 5.10 8.20 34.85
CA ARG A 326 5.29 9.27 35.85
C ARG A 326 4.25 9.20 36.99
N ARG A 327 2.97 8.98 36.63
CA ARG A 327 1.88 8.88 37.59
C ARG A 327 2.04 7.72 38.57
N LYS A 328 2.58 6.56 38.09
CA LYS A 328 2.77 5.34 38.88
C LYS A 328 4.17 5.21 39.49
N GLY A 329 5.08 6.16 39.28
CA GLY A 329 6.44 6.09 39.78
C GLY A 329 7.25 4.91 39.18
N MET A 330 7.03 4.55 37.93
CA MET A 330 7.61 3.37 37.27
C MET A 330 8.89 3.69 36.44
N ALA A 331 9.71 4.62 36.92
CA ALA A 331 10.96 4.98 36.23
C ALA A 331 11.94 3.80 36.08
N ASP A 332 11.94 2.89 37.05
CA ASP A 332 12.78 1.68 37.09
C ASP A 332 12.20 0.49 36.32
N ASN A 333 11.12 0.71 35.54
CA ASN A 333 10.56 -0.31 34.67
C ASN A 333 11.41 -0.40 33.38
N ILE A 334 12.02 -1.57 33.14
CA ILE A 334 12.91 -1.80 31.99
C ILE A 334 12.18 -1.92 30.65
N LYS A 335 10.87 -2.13 30.69
CA LYS A 335 10.03 -2.21 29.48
C LYS A 335 9.43 -0.85 29.11
N LEU A 336 8.86 -0.13 30.08
CA LEU A 336 8.06 1.08 29.84
C LEU A 336 8.82 2.38 30.14
N GLY A 337 9.91 2.32 30.95
CA GLY A 337 10.75 3.48 31.24
C GLY A 337 11.50 3.96 29.99
N SER A 338 12.03 5.19 30.04
CA SER A 338 12.81 5.78 28.96
C SER A 338 14.00 4.90 28.58
N GLY A 339 14.23 4.67 27.29
CA GLY A 339 15.23 3.75 26.79
C GLY A 339 14.89 2.26 27.04
N GLY A 340 13.63 1.93 27.28
CA GLY A 340 13.18 0.57 27.55
C GLY A 340 12.90 -0.26 26.31
N ILE A 341 12.56 -1.52 26.52
CA ILE A 341 12.28 -2.51 25.45
C ILE A 341 11.24 -1.98 24.45
N ARG A 342 10.20 -1.29 24.94
CA ARG A 342 9.09 -0.79 24.14
C ARG A 342 9.51 0.28 23.12
N GLU A 343 10.51 1.06 23.42
CA GLU A 343 11.02 2.07 22.48
C GLU A 343 11.75 1.42 21.29
N VAL A 344 12.49 0.34 21.52
CA VAL A 344 13.09 -0.44 20.41
C VAL A 344 12.00 -1.06 19.54
N GLU A 345 10.95 -1.62 20.16
CA GLU A 345 9.78 -2.15 19.43
C GLU A 345 9.11 -1.05 18.60
N PHE A 346 8.94 0.14 19.16
CA PHE A 346 8.30 1.27 18.46
C PHE A 346 9.10 1.74 17.25
N ILE A 347 10.45 1.82 17.34
CA ILE A 347 11.30 2.14 16.19
C ILE A 347 11.02 1.16 15.04
N ALA A 348 11.14 -0.13 15.28
CA ALA A 348 10.95 -1.14 14.23
C ALA A 348 9.52 -1.13 13.66
N GLN A 349 8.50 -1.01 14.51
CA GLN A 349 7.11 -1.01 14.08
C GLN A 349 6.70 0.28 13.36
N ALA A 350 7.35 1.41 13.63
CA ALA A 350 7.18 2.62 12.83
C ALA A 350 7.55 2.36 11.36
N PHE A 351 8.73 1.78 11.11
CA PHE A 351 9.15 1.42 9.76
C PHE A 351 8.23 0.37 9.12
N GLN A 352 7.75 -0.59 9.88
CA GLN A 352 6.79 -1.59 9.39
C GLN A 352 5.47 -0.96 8.96
N LEU A 353 4.93 -0.01 9.71
CA LEU A 353 3.69 0.69 9.36
C LEU A 353 3.85 1.65 8.18
N ILE A 354 4.99 2.34 8.10
CA ILE A 354 5.26 3.31 7.04
C ILE A 354 5.56 2.61 5.71
N HIS A 355 6.42 1.61 5.72
CA HIS A 355 6.95 1.00 4.51
C HIS A 355 6.38 -0.39 4.21
N GLY A 356 5.85 -1.12 5.21
CA GLY A 356 5.42 -2.51 5.07
C GLY A 356 4.28 -2.74 4.07
N GLY A 357 3.52 -1.70 3.70
CA GLY A 357 2.52 -1.79 2.63
C GLY A 357 3.15 -1.87 1.21
N ARG A 358 4.39 -1.42 1.05
CA ARG A 358 5.16 -1.45 -0.20
C ARG A 358 6.28 -2.48 -0.18
N ASP A 359 6.93 -2.63 0.96
CA ASP A 359 8.00 -3.59 1.19
C ASP A 359 7.50 -4.76 2.05
N LEU A 360 7.13 -5.86 1.40
CA LEU A 360 6.62 -7.05 2.06
C LEU A 360 7.66 -7.73 2.96
N SER A 361 8.95 -7.47 2.76
CA SER A 361 10.02 -8.03 3.59
C SER A 361 9.97 -7.50 5.03
N LEU A 362 9.34 -6.34 5.25
CA LEU A 362 9.10 -5.75 6.57
C LEU A 362 7.90 -6.34 7.31
N GLN A 363 7.05 -7.14 6.64
CA GLN A 363 5.90 -7.78 7.27
C GLN A 363 6.28 -9.00 8.12
N GLN A 364 7.40 -8.93 8.83
CA GLN A 364 7.88 -9.96 9.76
C GLN A 364 7.46 -9.61 11.19
N ARG A 365 7.32 -10.63 12.05
CA ARG A 365 6.86 -10.45 13.42
C ARG A 365 8.00 -10.32 14.43
N PRO A 366 9.07 -11.20 14.40
CA PRO A 366 10.18 -11.10 15.34
C PRO A 366 11.01 -9.84 15.14
N LEU A 367 11.20 -9.07 16.22
CA LEU A 367 11.88 -7.77 16.19
C LEU A 367 13.30 -7.85 15.62
N LEU A 368 14.10 -8.84 16.06
CA LEU A 368 15.48 -9.01 15.59
C LEU A 368 15.56 -9.29 14.07
N LYS A 369 14.56 -9.95 13.50
CA LYS A 369 14.46 -10.13 12.05
C LYS A 369 14.10 -8.84 11.33
N VAL A 370 13.16 -8.06 11.89
CA VAL A 370 12.80 -6.74 11.34
C VAL A 370 14.01 -5.82 11.34
N LEU A 371 14.77 -5.73 12.44
CA LEU A 371 16.00 -4.94 12.50
C LEU A 371 17.02 -5.38 11.42
N GLY A 372 17.18 -6.69 11.18
CA GLY A 372 18.02 -7.19 10.10
C GLY A 372 17.53 -6.81 8.70
N THR A 373 16.22 -6.75 8.49
CA THR A 373 15.63 -6.28 7.23
C THR A 373 15.86 -4.77 7.05
N LEU A 374 15.69 -3.97 8.09
CA LEU A 374 15.94 -2.53 8.05
C LEU A 374 17.39 -2.20 7.68
N GLU A 375 18.37 -3.00 8.19
CA GLU A 375 19.76 -2.93 7.82
C GLU A 375 19.98 -3.29 6.34
N GLY A 376 19.46 -4.46 5.93
CA GLY A 376 19.64 -4.99 4.57
C GLY A 376 19.04 -4.13 3.47
N GLN A 377 17.94 -3.42 3.77
CA GLN A 377 17.27 -2.51 2.84
C GLN A 377 17.77 -1.05 2.95
N GLY A 378 18.70 -0.76 3.88
CA GLY A 378 19.27 0.57 4.04
C GLY A 378 18.33 1.61 4.66
N TYR A 379 17.27 1.19 5.36
CA TYR A 379 16.38 2.12 6.06
C TYR A 379 17.03 2.76 7.29
N LEU A 380 17.94 2.04 7.95
CA LEU A 380 18.75 2.52 9.07
C LEU A 380 20.21 2.13 8.88
N PRO A 381 21.15 2.98 9.34
CA PRO A 381 22.59 2.68 9.28
C PRO A 381 22.96 1.43 10.09
N PRO A 382 23.94 0.60 9.64
CA PRO A 382 24.35 -0.62 10.35
C PRO A 382 24.76 -0.38 11.81
N ALA A 383 25.40 0.76 12.10
CA ALA A 383 25.82 1.12 13.47
C ALA A 383 24.61 1.33 14.40
N VAL A 384 23.55 1.97 13.90
CA VAL A 384 22.29 2.16 14.65
C VAL A 384 21.61 0.81 14.94
N ILE A 385 21.54 -0.06 13.92
CA ILE A 385 20.97 -1.40 14.08
C ILE A 385 21.75 -2.24 15.09
N ALA A 386 23.08 -2.20 15.06
CA ALA A 386 23.93 -2.90 16.02
C ALA A 386 23.67 -2.44 17.47
N GLU A 387 23.53 -1.14 17.69
CA GLU A 387 23.23 -0.60 19.03
C GLU A 387 21.83 -0.95 19.49
N LEU A 388 20.82 -0.84 18.64
CA LEU A 388 19.44 -1.22 18.96
C LEU A 388 19.33 -2.71 19.28
N ARG A 389 20.01 -3.57 18.51
CA ARG A 389 20.06 -5.02 18.76
C ARG A 389 20.71 -5.35 20.10
N ASN A 390 21.90 -4.82 20.35
CA ASN A 390 22.63 -5.05 21.59
C ASN A 390 21.84 -4.52 22.81
N GLY A 391 21.25 -3.33 22.71
CA GLY A 391 20.40 -2.76 23.75
C GLY A 391 19.17 -3.61 24.02
N TYR A 392 18.48 -4.04 22.96
CA TYR A 392 17.32 -4.92 23.07
C TYR A 392 17.65 -6.26 23.73
N GLU A 393 18.70 -6.94 23.27
CA GLU A 393 19.13 -8.22 23.85
C GLU A 393 19.51 -8.07 25.32
N PHE A 394 20.25 -7.00 25.68
CA PHE A 394 20.60 -6.73 27.06
C PHE A 394 19.38 -6.52 27.95
N LEU A 395 18.42 -5.69 27.49
CA LEU A 395 17.18 -5.43 28.22
C LEU A 395 16.32 -6.69 28.38
N ARG A 396 16.27 -7.54 27.35
CA ARG A 396 15.54 -8.81 27.39
C ARG A 396 16.15 -9.82 28.35
N TYR A 397 17.49 -9.97 28.36
CA TYR A 397 18.18 -10.79 29.36
C TYR A 397 17.94 -10.25 30.77
N THR A 398 17.89 -8.92 30.96
CA THR A 398 17.53 -8.30 32.23
C THR A 398 16.09 -8.65 32.63
N GLU A 399 15.13 -8.60 31.67
CA GLU A 399 13.73 -8.98 31.92
C GLU A 399 13.63 -10.45 32.32
N HIS A 400 14.36 -11.34 31.65
CA HIS A 400 14.41 -12.77 32.01
C HIS A 400 14.98 -12.99 33.40
N ALA A 401 16.10 -12.31 33.74
CA ALA A 401 16.72 -12.41 35.06
C ALA A 401 15.74 -12.00 36.19
N ILE A 402 15.01 -10.90 36.02
CA ILE A 402 13.99 -10.44 36.97
C ILE A 402 12.86 -11.49 37.14
N GLN A 403 12.40 -12.06 36.02
CA GLN A 403 11.26 -13.01 36.03
C GLN A 403 11.65 -14.39 36.49
N ALA A 404 12.90 -14.82 36.25
CA ALA A 404 13.42 -16.13 36.68
C ALA A 404 13.47 -16.27 38.20
N ILE A 405 13.57 -15.19 38.96
CA ILE A 405 13.67 -15.24 40.44
C ILE A 405 12.48 -16.02 41.01
N ALA A 406 11.24 -15.64 40.67
CA ALA A 406 10.05 -16.19 41.30
C ALA A 406 8.87 -16.41 40.35
N ASP A 407 9.12 -16.54 39.01
CA ASP A 407 8.11 -16.70 37.98
C ASP A 407 6.98 -15.65 38.07
N ARG A 408 7.36 -14.40 38.34
CA ARG A 408 6.43 -13.26 38.45
C ARG A 408 6.46 -12.37 37.23
N GLN A 409 5.28 -11.92 36.80
CA GLN A 409 5.13 -10.96 35.72
C GLN A 409 5.51 -9.55 36.21
N THR A 410 6.80 -9.27 36.24
CA THR A 410 7.33 -7.96 36.63
C THR A 410 8.48 -7.55 35.71
N GLN A 411 8.59 -6.25 35.49
CA GLN A 411 9.67 -5.58 34.75
C GLN A 411 10.34 -4.49 35.61
N MET A 412 10.00 -4.45 36.91
CA MET A 412 10.58 -3.49 37.85
C MET A 412 11.91 -4.03 38.37
N LEU A 413 12.92 -3.16 38.38
CA LEU A 413 14.17 -3.48 39.06
C LEU A 413 13.93 -3.74 40.54
N PRO A 414 14.58 -4.73 41.14
CA PRO A 414 14.39 -5.05 42.55
C PRO A 414 15.05 -4.05 43.48
N ASN A 415 14.47 -3.89 44.67
CA ASN A 415 14.95 -3.02 45.72
C ASN A 415 15.74 -3.77 46.81
N THR A 416 15.70 -5.11 46.84
CA THR A 416 16.38 -5.92 47.83
C THR A 416 17.84 -6.15 47.41
N PRO A 417 18.82 -6.06 48.32
CA PRO A 417 20.21 -6.37 48.01
C PRO A 417 20.41 -7.82 47.51
N GLU A 418 19.60 -8.76 47.95
CA GLU A 418 19.61 -10.15 47.52
C GLU A 418 19.27 -10.31 46.04
N ASP A 419 18.12 -9.75 45.59
CA ASP A 419 17.68 -9.85 44.23
C ASP A 419 18.56 -9.01 43.29
N GLN A 420 19.09 -7.88 43.78
CA GLN A 420 20.11 -7.08 43.05
C GLN A 420 21.38 -7.92 42.81
N ALA A 421 21.86 -8.63 43.80
CA ALA A 421 23.02 -9.52 43.66
C ALA A 421 22.71 -10.68 42.68
N ARG A 422 21.49 -11.22 42.70
CA ARG A 422 21.05 -12.26 41.74
C ARG A 422 21.11 -11.76 40.30
N ILE A 423 20.54 -10.59 40.03
CA ILE A 423 20.54 -10.03 38.67
C ILE A 423 21.96 -9.74 38.18
N ALA A 424 22.80 -9.11 39.02
CA ALA A 424 24.20 -8.85 38.66
C ALA A 424 24.93 -10.18 38.36
N PHE A 425 24.76 -11.18 39.19
CA PHE A 425 25.36 -12.52 39.01
C PHE A 425 24.85 -13.18 37.71
N MET A 426 23.53 -13.25 37.47
CA MET A 426 22.96 -13.88 36.27
C MET A 426 23.46 -13.25 34.98
N LEU A 427 23.70 -11.95 34.98
CA LEU A 427 24.13 -11.20 33.81
C LEU A 427 25.65 -11.07 33.67
N GLY A 428 26.41 -11.67 34.59
CA GLY A 428 27.88 -11.71 34.53
C GLY A 428 28.57 -10.43 34.96
N PHE A 429 27.98 -9.68 35.89
CA PHE A 429 28.55 -8.49 36.49
C PHE A 429 29.09 -8.77 37.87
N ALA A 430 30.17 -8.07 38.25
CA ALA A 430 30.79 -8.22 39.55
C ALA A 430 29.86 -7.80 40.70
N ASP A 431 29.08 -6.73 40.47
CA ASP A 431 28.13 -6.21 41.45
C ASP A 431 26.97 -5.47 40.77
N TRP A 432 26.02 -5.00 41.59
CA TRP A 432 24.87 -4.22 41.12
C TRP A 432 25.25 -2.88 40.48
N ALA A 433 26.30 -2.22 40.96
CA ALA A 433 26.73 -0.92 40.45
C ALA A 433 27.22 -1.04 39.00
N ALA A 434 28.06 -2.04 38.72
CA ALA A 434 28.54 -2.35 37.37
C ALA A 434 27.44 -2.74 36.40
N PHE A 435 26.44 -3.54 36.87
CA PHE A 435 25.26 -3.86 36.08
C PHE A 435 24.43 -2.60 35.80
N HIS A 436 24.14 -1.81 36.83
CA HIS A 436 23.30 -0.60 36.71
C HIS A 436 23.94 0.45 35.77
N GLU A 437 25.23 0.67 35.81
CA GLU A 437 25.96 1.51 34.87
C GLU A 437 25.74 1.04 33.41
N ARG A 438 25.89 -0.27 33.19
CA ARG A 438 25.67 -0.85 31.85
C ARG A 438 24.21 -0.74 31.40
N LEU A 439 23.26 -0.92 32.29
CA LEU A 439 21.83 -0.73 32.02
C LEU A 439 21.54 0.71 31.61
N MET A 440 22.05 1.68 32.36
CA MET A 440 21.84 3.10 32.03
C MET A 440 22.52 3.50 30.72
N HIS A 441 23.67 2.92 30.41
CA HIS A 441 24.31 3.11 29.09
C HIS A 441 23.37 2.67 27.95
N TRP A 442 22.85 1.42 27.99
CA TRP A 442 21.97 0.95 26.91
C TRP A 442 20.65 1.69 26.86
N ARG A 443 20.06 2.01 28.00
CA ARG A 443 18.84 2.84 28.03
C ARG A 443 19.08 4.21 27.40
N GLY A 444 20.19 4.86 27.70
CA GLY A 444 20.57 6.14 27.08
C GLY A 444 20.73 6.04 25.57
N ARG A 445 21.38 4.96 25.06
CA ARG A 445 21.51 4.74 23.59
C ARG A 445 20.17 4.48 22.90
N VAL A 446 19.31 3.67 23.49
CA VAL A 446 17.97 3.38 22.95
C VAL A 446 17.11 4.64 22.93
N ASP A 447 17.06 5.42 24.02
CA ASP A 447 16.31 6.69 24.10
C ASP A 447 16.82 7.69 23.06
N TRP A 448 18.15 7.79 22.88
CA TRP A 448 18.74 8.65 21.87
C TRP A 448 18.28 8.27 20.46
N HIS A 449 18.39 6.97 20.05
CA HIS A 449 17.93 6.52 18.75
C HIS A 449 16.43 6.68 18.57
N PHE A 450 15.67 6.46 19.64
CA PHE A 450 14.24 6.62 19.60
C PHE A 450 13.84 8.08 19.31
N ARG A 451 14.52 9.04 19.95
CA ARG A 451 14.31 10.45 19.66
C ARG A 451 14.65 10.81 18.22
N GLN A 452 15.74 10.30 17.67
CA GLN A 452 16.12 10.54 16.27
C GLN A 452 15.12 10.01 15.24
N VAL A 453 14.44 8.91 15.54
CA VAL A 453 13.46 8.30 14.61
C VAL A 453 12.05 8.86 14.78
N ILE A 454 11.67 9.20 16.00
CA ILE A 454 10.28 9.57 16.37
C ILE A 454 10.19 11.03 16.86
N ALA A 455 11.32 11.72 17.03
CA ALA A 455 11.35 13.11 17.45
C ALA A 455 10.49 13.99 16.55
N ASP A 456 9.88 14.95 17.16
CA ASP A 456 9.38 16.10 16.44
C ASP A 456 10.59 16.90 15.95
N PRO A 457 10.67 17.31 14.68
CA PRO A 457 11.71 18.24 14.25
C PRO A 457 11.84 19.48 15.15
N ASP A 458 10.74 19.81 15.84
CA ASP A 458 10.64 20.96 16.73
C ASP A 458 11.19 20.73 18.18
N GLU A 459 11.63 19.50 18.56
CA GLU A 459 12.19 19.21 19.91
C GLU A 459 13.74 19.31 19.99
N GLU A 460 14.48 19.48 18.89
CA GLU A 460 15.96 19.42 18.88
C GLU A 460 16.69 20.75 19.07
N GLU A 461 16.02 21.88 19.11
CA GLU A 461 16.67 23.15 19.41
C GLU A 461 16.28 23.62 20.83
N GLY A 462 17.24 23.50 21.74
CA GLY A 462 17.08 23.90 23.13
C GLY A 462 16.78 25.39 23.27
N GLU A 463 15.86 25.73 24.16
CA GLU A 463 15.67 27.00 24.92
C GLU A 463 16.06 28.35 24.23
N GLU A 464 16.00 28.45 22.90
CA GLU A 464 15.81 29.73 22.22
C GLU A 464 14.53 29.62 21.41
N SER A 465 13.58 30.43 21.77
CA SER A 465 12.26 30.66 21.17
C SER A 465 12.26 30.40 19.65
N GLU A 466 12.05 29.17 19.18
CA GLU A 466 11.68 28.96 17.79
C GLU A 466 10.32 29.58 17.55
N LEU A 467 10.29 30.62 16.77
CA LEU A 467 9.13 31.12 16.06
C LEU A 467 8.58 29.92 15.27
N VAL A 468 7.49 29.31 15.72
CA VAL A 468 6.74 28.30 14.98
C VAL A 468 6.59 28.81 13.55
N VAL A 469 7.13 28.09 12.55
CA VAL A 469 7.02 28.50 11.15
C VAL A 469 5.54 28.78 10.82
N GLY A 470 5.23 30.03 10.53
CA GLY A 470 3.86 30.52 10.35
C GLY A 470 3.14 30.89 11.64
N GLY A 471 3.80 30.91 12.80
CA GLY A 471 3.19 31.30 14.09
C GLY A 471 2.57 32.70 14.08
N GLU A 472 3.08 33.62 13.24
CA GLU A 472 2.48 34.92 12.99
C GLU A 472 1.08 34.86 12.37
N TRP A 473 0.72 33.75 11.67
CA TRP A 473 -0.57 33.54 11.03
C TRP A 473 -1.60 32.84 11.93
N LEU A 474 -1.16 32.32 13.09
CA LEU A 474 -2.05 31.64 14.03
C LEU A 474 -3.17 32.53 14.55
N PRO A 475 -2.91 33.80 15.00
CA PRO A 475 -3.97 34.71 15.45
C PRO A 475 -5.05 34.98 14.39
N LEU A 476 -4.67 35.02 13.12
CA LEU A 476 -5.59 35.18 11.99
C LEU A 476 -6.47 33.95 11.83
N TRP A 477 -5.89 32.74 11.95
CA TRP A 477 -6.65 31.50 11.84
C TRP A 477 -7.57 31.29 13.04
N GLU A 478 -7.17 31.64 14.26
CA GLU A 478 -7.96 31.48 15.48
C GLU A 478 -8.98 32.61 15.69
N GLU A 479 -9.03 33.64 14.83
CA GLU A 479 -9.86 34.85 15.04
C GLU A 479 -9.56 35.54 16.37
N SER A 480 -8.33 35.47 16.84
CA SER A 480 -7.95 36.11 18.11
C SER A 480 -7.56 37.58 17.93
N GLN A 481 -7.58 38.12 16.68
CA GLN A 481 -7.35 39.53 16.35
C GLN A 481 -8.55 40.15 15.66
N ASP A 482 -8.61 41.50 15.63
CA ASP A 482 -9.69 42.21 14.96
C ASP A 482 -9.58 42.11 13.43
N GLU A 483 -10.70 42.28 12.69
CA GLU A 483 -10.79 42.12 11.25
C GLU A 483 -9.87 43.11 10.51
N ASP A 484 -9.69 44.34 11.04
CA ASP A 484 -8.79 45.32 10.41
C ASP A 484 -7.32 44.94 10.58
N ALA A 485 -6.92 44.36 11.71
CA ALA A 485 -5.56 43.82 11.90
C ALA A 485 -5.31 42.63 11.02
N ALA A 486 -6.28 41.69 10.89
CA ALA A 486 -6.20 40.54 10.02
C ALA A 486 -6.05 40.93 8.53
N CYS A 487 -6.84 41.92 8.09
CA CYS A 487 -6.72 42.45 6.73
C CYS A 487 -5.37 43.14 6.47
N ARG A 488 -4.85 43.92 7.44
CA ARG A 488 -3.51 44.54 7.32
C ARG A 488 -2.42 43.46 7.19
N GLN A 489 -2.45 42.46 8.04
CA GLN A 489 -1.49 41.36 8.00
C GLN A 489 -1.51 40.64 6.63
N LEU A 490 -2.69 40.32 6.09
CA LEU A 490 -2.82 39.70 4.77
C LEU A 490 -2.26 40.62 3.66
N THR A 491 -2.56 41.94 3.73
CA THR A 491 -2.05 42.91 2.75
C THR A 491 -0.53 43.02 2.80
N GLU A 492 0.07 43.04 4.00
CA GLU A 492 1.53 43.03 4.18
C GLU A 492 2.15 41.73 3.67
N GLY A 493 1.44 40.58 3.78
CA GLY A 493 1.82 39.32 3.19
C GLY A 493 1.62 39.21 1.67
N GLY A 494 1.20 40.30 0.99
CA GLY A 494 1.08 40.35 -0.47
C GLY A 494 -0.27 39.93 -1.05
N PHE A 495 -1.30 39.72 -0.20
CA PHE A 495 -2.66 39.51 -0.68
C PHE A 495 -3.24 40.81 -1.26
N THR A 496 -3.79 40.72 -2.46
CA THR A 496 -4.38 41.88 -3.16
C THR A 496 -5.84 42.11 -2.74
N ASP A 497 -6.54 41.05 -2.31
CA ASP A 497 -7.93 41.10 -1.82
C ASP A 497 -8.03 40.43 -0.42
N ALA A 498 -7.42 41.10 0.57
CA ALA A 498 -7.40 40.61 1.96
C ALA A 498 -8.80 40.30 2.51
N PRO A 499 -9.87 41.11 2.28
CA PRO A 499 -11.22 40.77 2.72
C PRO A 499 -11.76 39.47 2.11
N LYS A 500 -11.48 39.21 0.83
CA LYS A 500 -11.86 37.97 0.12
C LYS A 500 -11.12 36.77 0.74
N ALA A 501 -9.83 36.91 0.98
CA ALA A 501 -9.01 35.86 1.59
C ALA A 501 -9.49 35.53 3.01
N LEU A 502 -9.77 36.56 3.83
CA LEU A 502 -10.30 36.37 5.19
C LEU A 502 -11.66 35.66 5.18
N LYS A 503 -12.56 36.07 4.27
CA LYS A 503 -13.86 35.41 4.08
C LYS A 503 -13.71 33.95 3.63
N ALA A 504 -12.73 33.62 2.80
CA ALA A 504 -12.48 32.26 2.35
C ALA A 504 -12.01 31.37 3.51
N LEU A 505 -11.12 31.88 4.37
CA LEU A 505 -10.65 31.17 5.58
C LEU A 505 -11.78 30.96 6.60
N ALA A 506 -12.61 32.00 6.83
CA ALA A 506 -13.79 31.90 7.67
C ALA A 506 -14.80 30.88 7.10
N GLY A 507 -15.00 30.88 5.78
CA GLY A 507 -15.84 29.91 5.08
C GLY A 507 -15.35 28.46 5.27
N LEU A 508 -14.05 28.22 5.13
CA LEU A 508 -13.44 26.92 5.37
C LEU A 508 -13.70 26.48 6.81
N ARG A 509 -13.39 27.33 7.80
CA ARG A 509 -13.57 27.04 9.23
C ARG A 509 -15.02 26.71 9.57
N GLY A 510 -15.97 27.40 8.93
CA GLY A 510 -17.42 27.19 9.10
C GLY A 510 -17.97 26.01 8.30
N SER A 511 -17.19 25.32 7.49
CA SER A 511 -17.67 24.23 6.62
C SER A 511 -18.19 23.04 7.43
N PRO A 512 -19.23 22.32 6.92
CA PRO A 512 -19.76 21.14 7.60
C PRO A 512 -18.72 20.03 7.80
N GLN A 513 -17.76 19.91 6.88
CA GLN A 513 -16.70 18.93 6.93
C GLN A 513 -15.77 19.17 8.12
N LEU A 514 -15.38 20.42 8.35
CA LEU A 514 -14.51 20.80 9.45
C LEU A 514 -15.23 20.77 10.80
N ARG A 515 -16.51 21.12 10.82
CA ARG A 515 -17.34 21.01 12.06
C ARG A 515 -17.52 19.58 12.52
N ALA A 516 -17.52 18.63 11.59
CA ALA A 516 -17.64 17.20 11.87
C ALA A 516 -16.29 16.52 12.17
N MET A 517 -15.17 17.24 12.15
CA MET A 517 -13.86 16.69 12.46
C MET A 517 -13.74 16.28 13.92
N GLN A 518 -13.07 15.15 14.15
CA GLN A 518 -12.65 14.74 15.49
C GLN A 518 -11.58 15.72 16.03
N ARG A 519 -11.44 15.79 17.36
CA ARG A 519 -10.51 16.69 18.03
C ARG A 519 -9.09 16.63 17.46
N LEU A 520 -8.51 15.43 17.29
CA LEU A 520 -7.16 15.25 16.74
C LEU A 520 -7.04 15.78 15.29
N GLY A 521 -8.06 15.56 14.47
CA GLY A 521 -8.08 16.10 13.11
C GLY A 521 -8.09 17.63 13.11
N ARG A 522 -8.82 18.23 14.05
CA ARG A 522 -8.89 19.69 14.22
C ARG A 522 -7.53 20.27 14.65
N GLU A 523 -6.88 19.66 15.63
CA GLU A 523 -5.53 20.05 16.08
C GLU A 523 -4.51 20.04 14.94
N ARG A 524 -4.57 19.03 14.07
CA ARG A 524 -3.72 18.92 12.87
C ARG A 524 -4.01 20.02 11.84
N LEU A 525 -5.26 20.36 11.65
CA LEU A 525 -5.65 21.44 10.74
C LEU A 525 -5.18 22.79 11.27
N ASP A 526 -5.36 23.02 12.58
CA ASP A 526 -4.99 24.27 13.25
C ASP A 526 -3.45 24.49 13.23
N ALA A 527 -2.67 23.41 13.21
CA ALA A 527 -1.22 23.45 12.99
C ALA A 527 -0.85 23.65 11.51
N PHE A 528 -1.65 23.12 10.57
CA PHE A 528 -1.37 23.16 9.13
C PHE A 528 -1.65 24.53 8.50
N ILE A 529 -2.78 25.18 8.82
CA ILE A 529 -3.21 26.42 8.15
C ILE A 529 -2.20 27.56 8.30
N PRO A 530 -1.62 27.83 9.50
CA PRO A 530 -0.58 28.86 9.61
C PRO A 530 0.64 28.60 8.70
N ARG A 531 1.08 27.35 8.60
CA ARG A 531 2.19 26.96 7.70
C ARG A 531 1.81 27.11 6.22
N LEU A 532 0.57 26.74 5.86
CA LEU A 532 0.04 26.99 4.50
C LEU A 532 0.09 28.48 4.15
N LEU A 533 -0.37 29.37 5.04
CA LEU A 533 -0.36 30.80 4.83
C LEU A 533 1.06 31.33 4.69
N ALA A 534 1.98 30.93 5.58
CA ALA A 534 3.39 31.31 5.54
C ALA A 534 4.05 30.95 4.21
N GLN A 535 3.76 29.77 3.66
CA GLN A 535 4.28 29.39 2.35
C GLN A 535 3.53 30.02 1.17
N ALA A 536 2.23 30.30 1.33
CA ALA A 536 1.45 30.93 0.25
C ALA A 536 1.93 32.35 -0.06
N VAL A 537 2.37 33.12 0.95
CA VAL A 537 2.90 34.49 0.78
C VAL A 537 4.26 34.53 0.05
N GLU A 538 4.97 33.41 -0.05
CA GLU A 538 6.19 33.32 -0.84
C GLU A 538 5.90 33.30 -2.37
N HIS A 539 4.64 33.10 -2.77
CA HIS A 539 4.26 33.07 -4.19
C HIS A 539 3.87 34.49 -4.70
N ALA A 540 4.04 34.68 -5.99
CA ALA A 540 3.74 35.97 -6.68
C ALA A 540 2.25 36.37 -6.58
N ASN A 541 1.35 35.40 -6.37
CA ASN A 541 -0.09 35.64 -6.22
C ASN A 541 -0.66 34.73 -5.13
N PRO A 542 -0.57 35.13 -3.86
CA PRO A 542 -1.08 34.34 -2.73
C PRO A 542 -2.60 34.16 -2.73
N ASP A 543 -3.36 35.14 -3.26
CA ASP A 543 -4.82 35.02 -3.39
C ASP A 543 -5.21 33.80 -4.24
N LEU A 544 -4.56 33.65 -5.39
CA LEU A 544 -4.80 32.55 -6.31
C LEU A 544 -4.41 31.21 -5.72
N VAL A 545 -3.27 31.15 -5.01
CA VAL A 545 -2.82 29.94 -4.30
C VAL A 545 -3.87 29.52 -3.29
N LEU A 546 -4.32 30.44 -2.46
CA LEU A 546 -5.31 30.17 -1.40
C LEU A 546 -6.64 29.68 -2.01
N GLU A 547 -7.15 30.38 -3.04
CA GLU A 547 -8.38 30.02 -3.74
C GLU A 547 -8.36 28.58 -4.27
N ARG A 548 -7.21 28.13 -4.79
CA ARG A 548 -7.06 26.81 -5.41
C ARG A 548 -6.75 25.69 -4.42
N VAL A 549 -6.17 26.02 -3.25
CA VAL A 549 -5.75 25.01 -2.28
C VAL A 549 -6.79 24.77 -1.17
N LEU A 550 -7.59 25.79 -0.77
CA LEU A 550 -8.61 25.61 0.25
C LEU A 550 -9.62 24.49 -0.05
N PRO A 551 -10.10 24.29 -1.29
CA PRO A 551 -10.96 23.14 -1.61
C PRO A 551 -10.29 21.78 -1.36
N LEU A 552 -8.98 21.67 -1.57
CA LEU A 552 -8.22 20.46 -1.24
C LEU A 552 -8.19 20.26 0.27
N VAL A 553 -7.91 21.30 1.05
CA VAL A 553 -7.92 21.22 2.53
C VAL A 553 -9.27 20.71 3.03
N GLU A 554 -10.37 21.23 2.50
CA GLU A 554 -11.71 20.76 2.83
C GLU A 554 -11.93 19.29 2.44
N ALA A 555 -11.50 18.87 1.27
CA ALA A 555 -11.62 17.50 0.78
C ALA A 555 -10.85 16.48 1.63
N VAL A 556 -9.69 16.88 2.17
CA VAL A 556 -8.86 16.00 3.02
C VAL A 556 -9.17 16.12 4.51
N ALA A 557 -10.06 17.01 4.93
CA ALA A 557 -10.37 17.28 6.34
C ALA A 557 -10.72 16.01 7.14
N ARG A 558 -11.46 15.06 6.53
CA ARG A 558 -11.80 13.77 7.16
C ARG A 558 -10.64 12.76 7.14
N ARG A 559 -9.59 13.02 6.37
CA ARG A 559 -8.40 12.18 6.22
C ARG A 559 -7.18 12.98 6.65
N SER A 560 -7.16 13.37 7.93
CA SER A 560 -6.14 14.28 8.49
C SER A 560 -4.68 13.81 8.33
N ALA A 561 -4.45 12.55 7.92
CA ALA A 561 -3.13 12.05 7.55
C ALA A 561 -2.46 12.85 6.41
N TYR A 562 -3.26 13.39 5.47
CA TYR A 562 -2.72 14.25 4.41
C TYR A 562 -2.29 15.63 4.91
N LEU A 563 -2.96 16.15 5.95
CA LEU A 563 -2.53 17.39 6.61
C LEU A 563 -1.18 17.20 7.29
N VAL A 564 -1.01 16.09 8.02
CA VAL A 564 0.27 15.70 8.64
C VAL A 564 1.36 15.56 7.59
N LEU A 565 1.09 14.82 6.48
CA LEU A 565 2.03 14.66 5.37
C LEU A 565 2.57 15.99 4.86
N LEU A 566 1.68 16.98 4.64
CA LEU A 566 2.07 18.30 4.13
C LEU A 566 2.73 19.18 5.21
N THR A 567 2.37 19.01 6.49
CA THR A 567 2.97 19.71 7.62
C THR A 567 4.42 19.26 7.85
N GLU A 568 4.66 17.94 7.81
CA GLU A 568 5.98 17.32 8.03
C GLU A 568 6.90 17.37 6.81
N ASN A 569 6.36 17.71 5.62
CA ASN A 569 7.12 17.79 4.38
C ASN A 569 6.97 19.17 3.71
N PRO A 570 7.68 20.21 4.20
CA PRO A 570 7.59 21.58 3.66
C PRO A 570 7.88 21.67 2.16
N ASP A 571 8.80 20.85 1.64
CA ASP A 571 9.09 20.80 0.21
C ASP A 571 7.94 20.21 -0.62
N ALA A 572 7.21 19.24 -0.09
CA ALA A 572 6.01 18.71 -0.74
C ALA A 572 4.89 19.77 -0.76
N LEU A 573 4.73 20.52 0.34
CA LEU A 573 3.78 21.63 0.41
C LEU A 573 4.17 22.72 -0.58
N ARG A 574 5.43 23.13 -0.65
CA ARG A 574 5.90 24.14 -1.62
C ARG A 574 5.63 23.69 -3.06
N ARG A 575 5.92 22.43 -3.41
CA ARG A 575 5.60 21.86 -4.73
C ARG A 575 4.10 21.87 -5.01
N LEU A 576 3.28 21.49 -4.02
CA LEU A 576 1.82 21.56 -4.12
C LEU A 576 1.36 22.98 -4.50
N LEU A 577 1.80 23.97 -3.71
CA LEU A 577 1.39 25.37 -3.92
C LEU A 577 1.84 25.88 -5.29
N THR A 578 3.07 25.58 -5.71
CA THR A 578 3.61 25.96 -7.01
C THR A 578 2.78 25.35 -8.15
N LEU A 579 2.46 24.06 -8.08
CA LEU A 579 1.69 23.39 -9.12
C LEU A 579 0.22 23.84 -9.13
N CYS A 580 -0.40 24.05 -7.99
CA CYS A 580 -1.76 24.59 -7.90
C CYS A 580 -1.83 26.03 -8.39
N ALA A 581 -0.83 26.87 -8.07
CA ALA A 581 -0.73 28.23 -8.59
C ALA A 581 -0.62 28.25 -10.12
N ALA A 582 0.14 27.31 -10.70
CA ALA A 582 0.38 27.23 -12.12
C ALA A 582 -0.80 26.64 -12.92
N SER A 583 -1.60 25.72 -12.31
CA SER A 583 -2.65 24.99 -13.03
C SER A 583 -3.87 24.71 -12.17
N PRO A 584 -5.04 25.29 -12.51
CA PRO A 584 -6.31 24.93 -11.87
C PRO A 584 -6.69 23.48 -12.14
N TRP A 585 -6.32 22.92 -13.30
CA TRP A 585 -6.55 21.51 -13.59
C TRP A 585 -5.82 20.60 -12.60
N ILE A 586 -4.55 20.88 -12.25
CA ILE A 586 -3.81 20.11 -11.24
C ILE A 586 -4.49 20.25 -9.87
N ALA A 587 -4.86 21.46 -9.47
CA ALA A 587 -5.56 21.70 -8.21
C ALA A 587 -6.85 20.87 -8.10
N GLU A 588 -7.66 20.86 -9.16
CA GLU A 588 -8.87 20.03 -9.21
C GLU A 588 -8.58 18.52 -9.17
N GLN A 589 -7.56 18.04 -9.91
CA GLN A 589 -7.22 16.62 -9.89
C GLN A 589 -6.76 16.16 -8.50
N ILE A 590 -5.92 16.94 -7.83
CA ILE A 590 -5.46 16.59 -6.48
C ILE A 590 -6.61 16.70 -5.46
N THR A 591 -7.48 17.70 -5.59
CA THR A 591 -8.67 17.85 -4.74
C THR A 591 -9.61 16.65 -4.88
N ARG A 592 -9.87 16.23 -6.12
CA ARG A 592 -10.74 15.09 -6.40
C ARG A 592 -10.11 13.76 -6.01
N PHE A 593 -8.80 13.63 -6.16
CA PHE A 593 -8.03 12.41 -5.89
C PHE A 593 -6.83 12.69 -4.97
N PRO A 594 -7.05 12.89 -3.66
CA PRO A 594 -5.98 13.25 -2.71
C PRO A 594 -4.80 12.26 -2.64
N LEU A 595 -5.00 11.01 -3.06
CA LEU A 595 -3.91 10.03 -3.20
C LEU A 595 -2.74 10.52 -4.07
N LEU A 596 -2.99 11.53 -4.93
CA LEU A 596 -1.96 12.15 -5.77
C LEU A 596 -0.96 12.98 -4.97
N LEU A 597 -1.26 13.35 -3.73
CA LEU A 597 -0.31 14.02 -2.83
C LEU A 597 0.95 13.19 -2.59
N ASP A 598 0.85 11.86 -2.63
CA ASP A 598 2.00 10.96 -2.52
C ASP A 598 3.05 11.17 -3.62
N GLU A 599 2.62 11.61 -4.81
CA GLU A 599 3.54 11.88 -5.93
C GLU A 599 4.41 13.11 -5.68
N LEU A 600 4.00 14.02 -4.80
CA LEU A 600 4.75 15.24 -4.46
C LEU A 600 5.94 14.98 -3.53
N LEU A 601 5.99 13.83 -2.87
CA LEU A 601 7.06 13.48 -1.92
C LEU A 601 8.40 13.20 -2.62
N ASN A 602 8.36 12.73 -3.87
CA ASN A 602 9.57 12.35 -4.60
C ASN A 602 9.77 13.23 -5.84
N GLU A 603 10.58 14.27 -5.70
CA GLU A 603 10.91 15.20 -6.77
C GLU A 603 11.52 14.52 -8.00
N GLY A 604 12.43 13.56 -7.76
CA GLY A 604 13.10 12.83 -8.83
C GLY A 604 12.14 11.99 -9.70
N ARG A 605 11.00 11.55 -9.15
CA ARG A 605 9.95 10.85 -9.89
C ARG A 605 8.93 11.82 -10.49
N LEU A 606 8.59 12.90 -9.79
CA LEU A 606 7.58 13.86 -10.22
C LEU A 606 7.97 14.53 -11.55
N PHE A 607 9.23 14.95 -11.70
CA PHE A 607 9.70 15.70 -12.86
C PHE A 607 10.50 14.87 -13.90
N LYS A 608 10.58 13.55 -13.69
CA LYS A 608 11.21 12.61 -14.64
C LYS A 608 10.29 11.42 -14.90
N PRO A 609 9.26 11.57 -15.74
CA PRO A 609 8.40 10.47 -16.12
C PRO A 609 9.22 9.33 -16.76
N PRO A 610 8.89 8.05 -16.48
CA PRO A 610 9.63 6.90 -16.99
C PRO A 610 9.41 6.69 -18.50
N LEU A 611 10.34 6.01 -19.18
CA LEU A 611 10.22 5.67 -20.59
C LEU A 611 9.16 4.58 -20.84
N ALA A 612 8.73 4.42 -22.10
CA ALA A 612 7.67 3.47 -22.46
C ALA A 612 7.88 2.03 -21.93
N PRO A 613 9.08 1.40 -22.02
CA PRO A 613 9.30 0.07 -21.45
C PRO A 613 9.17 0.02 -19.93
N GLU A 614 9.58 1.10 -19.23
CA GLU A 614 9.51 1.22 -17.79
C GLU A 614 8.06 1.39 -17.31
N LEU A 615 7.24 2.17 -18.06
CA LEU A 615 5.80 2.32 -17.82
C LEU A 615 5.09 0.97 -17.90
N ALA A 616 5.33 0.20 -18.97
CA ALA A 616 4.73 -1.10 -19.16
C ALA A 616 5.16 -2.11 -18.07
N ALA A 617 6.45 -2.07 -17.68
CA ALA A 617 6.98 -2.92 -16.61
C ALA A 617 6.36 -2.56 -15.24
N GLU A 618 6.32 -1.25 -14.89
CA GLU A 618 5.73 -0.78 -13.63
C GLU A 618 4.25 -1.17 -13.51
N LEU A 619 3.47 -0.99 -14.59
CA LEU A 619 2.05 -1.35 -14.58
C LEU A 619 1.85 -2.86 -14.44
N ARG A 620 2.63 -3.66 -15.16
CA ARG A 620 2.58 -5.12 -15.11
C ARG A 620 2.92 -5.63 -13.71
N GLU A 621 3.97 -5.10 -13.09
CA GLU A 621 4.35 -5.42 -11.72
C GLU A 621 3.24 -5.08 -10.71
N ARG A 622 2.60 -3.92 -10.85
CA ARG A 622 1.48 -3.52 -9.98
C ARG A 622 0.30 -4.49 -10.09
N LEU A 623 -0.06 -4.89 -11.31
CA LEU A 623 -1.19 -5.81 -11.54
C LEU A 623 -0.89 -7.24 -11.10
N THR A 624 0.35 -7.72 -11.24
CA THR A 624 0.75 -9.06 -10.78
C THR A 624 0.59 -9.26 -9.26
N ARG A 625 0.58 -8.17 -8.50
CA ARG A 625 0.38 -8.20 -7.04
C ARG A 625 -1.10 -8.29 -6.64
N ILE A 626 -2.02 -8.20 -7.59
CA ILE A 626 -3.48 -8.24 -7.36
C ILE A 626 -3.96 -9.61 -7.80
N PRO A 627 -4.80 -10.30 -7.01
CA PRO A 627 -5.39 -11.58 -7.39
C PRO A 627 -6.10 -11.48 -8.76
N GLU A 628 -6.00 -12.54 -9.56
CA GLU A 628 -6.54 -12.54 -10.93
C GLU A 628 -8.07 -12.44 -10.98
N ASP A 629 -8.75 -12.88 -9.94
CA ASP A 629 -10.20 -12.83 -9.78
C ASP A 629 -10.72 -11.51 -9.22
N ASP A 630 -9.84 -10.66 -8.64
CA ASP A 630 -10.22 -9.34 -8.11
C ASP A 630 -10.19 -8.27 -9.20
N LEU A 631 -11.22 -8.31 -10.06
CA LEU A 631 -11.34 -7.34 -11.16
C LEU A 631 -11.48 -5.90 -10.67
N GLU A 632 -12.16 -5.67 -9.56
CA GLU A 632 -12.37 -4.32 -9.02
C GLU A 632 -11.03 -3.67 -8.62
N GLN A 633 -10.19 -4.37 -7.88
CA GLN A 633 -8.85 -3.89 -7.55
C GLN A 633 -7.98 -3.68 -8.80
N GLN A 634 -8.08 -4.55 -9.81
CA GLN A 634 -7.34 -4.39 -11.06
C GLN A 634 -7.78 -3.12 -11.80
N MET A 635 -9.08 -2.85 -11.86
CA MET A 635 -9.63 -1.64 -12.47
C MET A 635 -9.20 -0.38 -11.72
N GLU A 636 -9.20 -0.40 -10.39
CA GLU A 636 -8.73 0.72 -9.57
C GLU A 636 -7.23 0.95 -9.74
N ALA A 637 -6.42 -0.10 -9.80
CA ALA A 637 -4.98 0.01 -10.00
C ALA A 637 -4.63 0.65 -11.36
N LEU A 638 -5.36 0.33 -12.43
CA LEU A 638 -5.21 0.95 -13.75
C LEU A 638 -5.50 2.46 -13.68
N ARG A 639 -6.56 2.86 -12.98
CA ARG A 639 -6.96 4.27 -12.82
C ARG A 639 -5.96 5.06 -11.99
N HIS A 640 -5.53 4.51 -10.87
CA HIS A 640 -4.50 5.13 -10.03
C HIS A 640 -3.19 5.30 -10.80
N PHE A 641 -2.79 4.30 -11.58
CA PHE A 641 -1.62 4.39 -12.43
C PHE A 641 -1.74 5.54 -13.44
N LYS A 642 -2.86 5.62 -14.15
CA LYS A 642 -3.14 6.73 -15.10
C LYS A 642 -3.08 8.08 -14.40
N LEU A 643 -3.75 8.26 -13.27
CA LEU A 643 -3.83 9.53 -12.54
C LEU A 643 -2.43 9.99 -12.08
N ALA A 644 -1.64 9.10 -11.49
CA ALA A 644 -0.29 9.39 -11.03
C ALA A 644 0.62 9.83 -12.19
N HIS A 645 0.64 9.08 -13.29
CA HIS A 645 1.48 9.39 -14.42
C HIS A 645 1.02 10.64 -15.18
N ARG A 646 -0.28 10.89 -15.28
CA ARG A 646 -0.79 12.17 -15.85
C ARG A 646 -0.36 13.38 -15.02
N LEU A 647 -0.39 13.28 -13.68
CA LEU A 647 0.10 14.34 -12.82
C LEU A 647 1.60 14.59 -13.03
N ARG A 648 2.42 13.54 -13.11
CA ARG A 648 3.87 13.66 -13.37
C ARG A 648 4.16 14.34 -14.69
N VAL A 649 3.43 13.98 -15.75
CA VAL A 649 3.57 14.61 -17.07
C VAL A 649 3.16 16.08 -17.02
N ALA A 650 2.02 16.42 -16.42
CA ALA A 650 1.55 17.79 -16.27
C ALA A 650 2.51 18.65 -15.43
N ALA A 651 3.01 18.12 -14.32
CA ALA A 651 4.01 18.79 -13.48
C ALA A 651 5.32 19.05 -14.25
N SER A 652 5.79 18.06 -15.03
CA SER A 652 6.98 18.19 -15.87
C SER A 652 6.81 19.21 -17.00
N GLU A 653 5.60 19.28 -17.60
CA GLU A 653 5.27 20.26 -18.62
C GLU A 653 5.27 21.69 -18.05
N ILE A 654 4.63 21.90 -16.89
CA ILE A 654 4.58 23.19 -16.20
C ILE A 654 5.97 23.65 -15.76
N ALA A 655 6.79 22.74 -15.25
CA ALA A 655 8.16 23.02 -14.86
C ALA A 655 9.10 23.27 -16.07
N GLY A 656 8.61 23.09 -17.30
CA GLY A 656 9.40 23.25 -18.52
C GLY A 656 10.49 22.17 -18.72
N SER A 657 10.48 21.12 -17.90
CA SER A 657 11.43 20.01 -17.99
C SER A 657 11.10 19.04 -19.13
N LEU A 658 9.87 19.07 -19.67
CA LEU A 658 9.41 18.19 -20.74
C LEU A 658 8.87 18.99 -21.93
N PRO A 659 9.50 18.91 -23.13
CA PRO A 659 9.00 19.58 -24.33
C PRO A 659 7.65 18.97 -24.77
N LEU A 660 6.78 19.80 -25.42
CA LEU A 660 5.45 19.37 -25.87
C LEU A 660 5.39 18.02 -26.58
N MET A 661 6.29 17.78 -27.53
CA MET A 661 6.29 16.51 -28.28
C MET A 661 6.54 15.31 -27.35
N LYS A 662 7.37 15.49 -26.32
CA LYS A 662 7.61 14.47 -25.32
C LYS A 662 6.42 14.26 -24.40
N VAL A 663 5.68 15.31 -24.06
CA VAL A 663 4.40 15.22 -23.33
C VAL A 663 3.44 14.30 -24.08
N SER A 664 3.28 14.52 -25.40
CA SER A 664 2.41 13.70 -26.25
C SER A 664 2.89 12.26 -26.39
N ASP A 665 4.21 12.03 -26.52
CA ASP A 665 4.81 10.70 -26.51
C ASP A 665 4.41 9.96 -25.21
N TYR A 666 4.63 10.58 -24.05
CA TYR A 666 4.32 9.99 -22.74
C TYR A 666 2.85 9.67 -22.54
N LEU A 667 1.96 10.61 -22.90
CA LEU A 667 0.52 10.37 -22.79
C LEU A 667 0.06 9.22 -23.69
N THR A 668 0.68 9.06 -24.87
CA THR A 668 0.40 7.97 -25.80
C THR A 668 0.95 6.64 -25.27
N TRP A 669 2.19 6.59 -24.78
CA TRP A 669 2.77 5.40 -24.17
C TRP A 669 2.00 4.94 -22.92
N LEU A 670 1.50 5.90 -22.13
CA LEU A 670 0.64 5.59 -20.99
C LEU A 670 -0.66 4.91 -21.44
N ALA A 671 -1.28 5.43 -22.51
CA ALA A 671 -2.48 4.80 -23.07
C ALA A 671 -2.19 3.40 -23.64
N GLU A 672 -1.08 3.22 -24.35
CA GLU A 672 -0.65 1.93 -24.90
C GLU A 672 -0.38 0.90 -23.79
N ALA A 673 0.37 1.27 -22.74
CA ALA A 673 0.64 0.38 -21.61
C ALA A 673 -0.66 -0.05 -20.89
N ILE A 674 -1.62 0.85 -20.75
CA ILE A 674 -2.93 0.56 -20.17
C ILE A 674 -3.74 -0.35 -21.08
N LEU A 675 -3.80 -0.07 -22.40
CA LEU A 675 -4.52 -0.88 -23.37
C LEU A 675 -3.99 -2.30 -23.47
N GLU A 676 -2.68 -2.49 -23.35
CA GLU A 676 -2.04 -3.82 -23.30
C GLU A 676 -2.60 -4.63 -22.13
N GLN A 677 -2.66 -4.05 -20.94
CA GLN A 677 -3.18 -4.74 -19.77
C GLN A 677 -4.70 -4.94 -19.83
N VAL A 678 -5.44 -3.97 -20.35
CA VAL A 678 -6.90 -4.08 -20.56
C VAL A 678 -7.22 -5.20 -21.54
N LEU A 679 -6.48 -5.33 -22.65
CA LEU A 679 -6.64 -6.42 -23.60
C LEU A 679 -6.33 -7.77 -22.95
N ALA A 680 -5.22 -7.87 -22.22
CA ALA A 680 -4.84 -9.10 -21.52
C ALA A 680 -5.88 -9.54 -20.47
N LEU A 681 -6.45 -8.60 -19.71
CA LEU A 681 -7.51 -8.86 -18.73
C LEU A 681 -8.80 -9.33 -19.42
N ALA A 682 -9.24 -8.60 -20.45
CA ALA A 682 -10.45 -8.92 -21.19
C ALA A 682 -10.33 -10.29 -21.90
N TRP A 683 -9.18 -10.57 -22.47
CA TRP A 683 -8.87 -11.84 -23.13
C TRP A 683 -8.98 -13.01 -22.16
N ARG A 684 -8.21 -12.97 -21.06
CA ARG A 684 -8.23 -14.04 -20.03
C ARG A 684 -9.64 -14.33 -19.52
N GLN A 685 -10.42 -13.28 -19.21
CA GLN A 685 -11.79 -13.46 -18.72
C GLN A 685 -12.73 -14.07 -19.76
N THR A 686 -12.55 -13.71 -21.03
CA THR A 686 -13.40 -14.22 -22.11
C THR A 686 -13.07 -15.68 -22.43
N VAL A 687 -11.76 -16.01 -22.50
CA VAL A 687 -11.25 -17.37 -22.69
C VAL A 687 -11.63 -18.28 -21.52
N ALA A 688 -11.47 -17.84 -20.27
CA ALA A 688 -11.84 -18.62 -19.09
C ALA A 688 -13.34 -19.01 -19.10
N ARG A 689 -14.19 -18.21 -19.74
CA ARG A 689 -15.64 -18.47 -19.81
C ARG A 689 -16.06 -19.29 -21.03
N HIS A 690 -15.43 -19.07 -22.19
CA HIS A 690 -15.89 -19.58 -23.48
C HIS A 690 -14.88 -20.48 -24.19
N GLY A 691 -13.62 -20.55 -23.72
CA GLY A 691 -12.52 -21.16 -24.44
C GLY A 691 -11.90 -20.23 -25.47
N SER A 692 -10.88 -20.71 -26.18
CA SER A 692 -10.16 -19.95 -27.20
C SER A 692 -10.83 -20.06 -28.58
N PRO A 693 -10.93 -18.95 -29.34
CA PRO A 693 -11.42 -18.98 -30.72
C PRO A 693 -10.33 -19.55 -31.65
N GLN A 694 -10.76 -20.00 -32.82
CA GLN A 694 -9.90 -20.58 -33.86
C GLN A 694 -9.76 -19.65 -35.07
N ARG A 695 -8.64 -19.79 -35.79
CA ARG A 695 -8.40 -19.19 -37.10
C ARG A 695 -8.99 -20.04 -38.21
N LEU A 696 -9.01 -19.51 -39.42
CA LEU A 696 -9.47 -20.23 -40.62
C LEU A 696 -8.64 -21.50 -40.92
N ASP A 697 -7.43 -21.60 -40.46
CA ASP A 697 -6.54 -22.79 -40.60
C ASP A 697 -6.72 -23.78 -39.43
N GLY A 698 -7.62 -23.54 -38.50
CA GLY A 698 -7.91 -24.38 -37.34
C GLY A 698 -6.97 -24.16 -36.15
N THR A 699 -5.97 -23.28 -36.26
CA THR A 699 -5.10 -22.94 -35.13
C THR A 699 -5.82 -22.03 -34.14
N LEU A 700 -5.50 -22.16 -32.82
CA LEU A 700 -6.07 -21.29 -31.79
C LEU A 700 -5.53 -19.87 -31.90
N CYS A 701 -6.40 -18.88 -31.63
CA CYS A 701 -6.01 -17.50 -31.50
C CYS A 701 -5.37 -17.23 -30.12
N ASP A 702 -4.26 -16.46 -30.11
CA ASP A 702 -3.60 -16.02 -28.87
C ASP A 702 -2.94 -14.64 -29.06
N PRO A 703 -3.64 -13.51 -28.85
CA PRO A 703 -5.09 -13.37 -28.86
C PRO A 703 -5.70 -13.31 -30.28
N GLY A 704 -4.91 -13.26 -31.37
CA GLY A 704 -5.43 -13.08 -32.74
C GLY A 704 -6.24 -11.79 -32.91
N PHE A 705 -5.94 -10.75 -32.15
CA PHE A 705 -6.69 -9.51 -32.01
C PHE A 705 -5.75 -8.34 -31.89
N ILE A 706 -6.11 -7.20 -32.49
CA ILE A 706 -5.40 -5.94 -32.37
C ILE A 706 -6.35 -4.78 -32.04
N ILE A 707 -5.82 -3.81 -31.33
CA ILE A 707 -6.45 -2.50 -31.11
C ILE A 707 -5.69 -1.50 -31.99
N VAL A 708 -6.39 -0.91 -32.93
CA VAL A 708 -5.87 0.11 -33.82
C VAL A 708 -6.30 1.48 -33.30
N GLY A 709 -5.35 2.38 -33.07
CA GLY A 709 -5.59 3.77 -32.72
C GLY A 709 -5.67 4.64 -33.96
N TYR A 710 -6.63 5.51 -33.99
CA TYR A 710 -6.83 6.54 -35.00
C TYR A 710 -6.59 7.95 -34.40
N GLY A 711 -6.77 8.99 -35.17
CA GLY A 711 -6.75 10.36 -34.70
C GLY A 711 -5.48 10.73 -33.93
N LYS A 712 -5.64 11.26 -32.70
CA LYS A 712 -4.50 11.70 -31.88
C LYS A 712 -3.68 10.52 -31.34
N VAL A 713 -4.33 9.46 -30.91
CA VAL A 713 -3.61 8.29 -30.35
C VAL A 713 -2.85 7.53 -31.45
N GLY A 714 -3.42 7.43 -32.66
CA GLY A 714 -2.74 6.86 -33.82
C GLY A 714 -1.54 7.67 -34.29
N GLY A 715 -1.65 9.02 -34.23
CA GLY A 715 -0.59 9.95 -34.59
C GLY A 715 0.44 10.22 -33.50
N ILE A 716 0.40 9.53 -32.35
CA ILE A 716 1.29 9.78 -31.19
C ILE A 716 1.18 11.26 -30.72
N GLU A 717 -0.03 11.77 -30.66
CA GLU A 717 -0.31 13.18 -30.42
C GLU A 717 -1.37 13.39 -29.33
N LEU A 718 -1.46 12.48 -28.34
CA LEU A 718 -2.38 12.66 -27.22
C LEU A 718 -2.06 13.91 -26.40
N GLY A 719 -3.11 14.60 -25.94
CA GLY A 719 -3.05 15.69 -24.99
C GLY A 719 -3.74 15.35 -23.68
N HIS A 720 -3.65 16.27 -22.71
CA HIS A 720 -4.38 16.12 -21.44
C HIS A 720 -5.90 16.08 -21.72
N GLY A 721 -6.58 15.02 -21.25
CA GLY A 721 -8.02 14.87 -21.44
C GLY A 721 -8.47 14.40 -22.83
N SER A 722 -7.55 13.95 -23.72
CA SER A 722 -7.93 13.35 -25.01
C SER A 722 -8.68 12.03 -24.82
N ASP A 723 -9.72 11.83 -25.61
CA ASP A 723 -10.37 10.55 -25.87
C ASP A 723 -9.49 9.62 -26.73
N LEU A 724 -9.86 8.35 -26.83
CA LEU A 724 -9.21 7.34 -27.65
C LEU A 724 -10.10 6.96 -28.82
N ASP A 725 -9.68 7.31 -30.03
CA ASP A 725 -10.29 6.82 -31.27
C ASP A 725 -9.78 5.41 -31.56
N LEU A 726 -10.63 4.38 -31.37
CA LEU A 726 -10.22 2.97 -31.47
C LEU A 726 -10.99 2.20 -32.53
N VAL A 727 -10.31 1.26 -33.17
CA VAL A 727 -10.91 0.23 -34.04
C VAL A 727 -10.36 -1.13 -33.67
N PHE A 728 -11.23 -2.13 -33.58
CA PHE A 728 -10.90 -3.50 -33.19
C PHE A 728 -10.90 -4.43 -34.40
N ILE A 729 -9.81 -5.18 -34.57
CA ILE A 729 -9.64 -6.10 -35.71
C ILE A 729 -9.12 -7.45 -35.19
N HIS A 730 -9.62 -8.55 -35.78
CA HIS A 730 -9.20 -9.92 -35.49
C HIS A 730 -8.92 -10.74 -36.74
N ASP A 731 -8.23 -11.89 -36.59
CA ASP A 731 -7.95 -12.87 -37.65
C ASP A 731 -8.66 -14.22 -37.44
N GLY A 732 -9.49 -14.34 -36.40
CA GLY A 732 -10.24 -15.58 -36.11
C GLY A 732 -11.35 -15.84 -37.12
N ASP A 733 -11.70 -17.13 -37.28
CA ASP A 733 -12.85 -17.57 -38.06
C ASP A 733 -14.15 -17.15 -37.37
N PRO A 734 -14.99 -16.35 -38.02
CA PRO A 734 -16.23 -15.87 -37.38
C PRO A 734 -17.27 -16.99 -37.17
N GLN A 735 -17.14 -18.14 -37.86
CA GLN A 735 -18.11 -19.25 -37.81
C GLN A 735 -17.64 -20.43 -36.94
N ALA A 736 -16.35 -20.55 -36.68
CA ALA A 736 -15.81 -21.61 -35.83
C ALA A 736 -16.22 -21.42 -34.37
N GLU A 737 -16.59 -22.52 -33.71
CA GLU A 737 -16.87 -22.50 -32.28
C GLU A 737 -15.58 -22.51 -31.44
N THR A 738 -15.64 -21.87 -30.28
CA THR A 738 -14.57 -21.88 -29.27
C THR A 738 -14.48 -23.24 -28.57
N ASP A 739 -13.35 -23.59 -28.01
CA ASP A 739 -13.03 -24.90 -27.42
C ASP A 739 -13.40 -25.04 -25.92
N GLY A 740 -14.16 -24.12 -25.34
CA GLY A 740 -14.45 -24.09 -23.90
C GLY A 740 -15.75 -24.81 -23.49
N ALA A 741 -16.02 -24.81 -22.19
CA ALA A 741 -17.22 -25.44 -21.61
C ALA A 741 -18.53 -24.77 -22.03
N LYS A 742 -18.52 -23.52 -22.48
CA LYS A 742 -19.67 -22.78 -23.02
C LYS A 742 -19.29 -22.20 -24.38
N PRO A 743 -19.20 -23.06 -25.43
CA PRO A 743 -18.71 -22.61 -26.73
C PRO A 743 -19.64 -21.57 -27.34
N ILE A 744 -19.07 -20.66 -28.10
CA ILE A 744 -19.72 -19.63 -28.89
C ILE A 744 -18.99 -19.49 -30.22
N ASP A 745 -19.66 -18.95 -31.25
CA ASP A 745 -18.99 -18.67 -32.50
C ASP A 745 -17.97 -17.55 -32.39
N GLY A 746 -16.97 -17.53 -33.26
CA GLY A 746 -15.87 -16.57 -33.26
C GLY A 746 -16.37 -15.11 -33.37
N ALA A 747 -17.43 -14.84 -34.13
CA ALA A 747 -17.99 -13.50 -34.26
C ALA A 747 -18.57 -13.00 -32.91
N GLN A 748 -19.27 -13.87 -32.20
CA GLN A 748 -19.77 -13.57 -30.86
C GLN A 748 -18.63 -13.41 -29.84
N PHE A 749 -17.59 -14.28 -29.94
CA PHE A 749 -16.43 -14.19 -29.04
C PHE A 749 -15.75 -12.83 -29.14
N PHE A 750 -15.35 -12.42 -30.35
CA PHE A 750 -14.65 -11.15 -30.54
C PHE A 750 -15.54 -9.93 -30.24
N THR A 751 -16.83 -10.02 -30.50
CA THR A 751 -17.78 -8.95 -30.10
C THR A 751 -17.84 -8.79 -28.59
N ARG A 752 -17.92 -9.90 -27.83
CA ARG A 752 -17.88 -9.87 -26.35
C ARG A 752 -16.55 -9.36 -25.83
N LEU A 753 -15.44 -9.75 -26.44
CA LEU A 753 -14.12 -9.24 -26.11
C LEU A 753 -14.07 -7.71 -26.27
N GLY A 754 -14.50 -7.19 -27.42
CA GLY A 754 -14.57 -5.75 -27.68
C GLY A 754 -15.45 -5.02 -26.68
N GLN A 755 -16.63 -5.55 -26.38
CA GLN A 755 -17.53 -4.99 -25.36
C GLN A 755 -16.87 -4.98 -23.98
N ARG A 756 -16.12 -6.03 -23.63
CA ARG A 756 -15.40 -6.11 -22.36
C ARG A 756 -14.28 -5.08 -22.25
N ILE A 757 -13.52 -4.89 -23.33
CA ILE A 757 -12.47 -3.85 -23.41
C ILE A 757 -13.09 -2.46 -23.18
N ILE A 758 -14.17 -2.13 -23.89
CA ILE A 758 -14.86 -0.85 -23.73
C ILE A 758 -15.37 -0.69 -22.30
N HIS A 759 -15.98 -1.72 -21.73
CA HIS A 759 -16.46 -1.70 -20.35
C HIS A 759 -15.32 -1.39 -19.36
N LEU A 760 -14.15 -2.03 -19.47
CA LEU A 760 -13.02 -1.75 -18.61
C LEU A 760 -12.51 -0.31 -18.74
N LEU A 761 -12.52 0.24 -19.96
CA LEU A 761 -12.07 1.62 -20.25
C LEU A 761 -13.07 2.68 -19.76
N THR A 762 -14.38 2.44 -19.95
CA THR A 762 -15.41 3.49 -19.80
C THR A 762 -16.20 3.42 -18.48
N THR A 763 -16.10 2.32 -17.71
CA THR A 763 -16.82 2.21 -16.44
C THR A 763 -16.32 3.25 -15.45
N GLN A 764 -17.28 3.97 -14.85
CA GLN A 764 -17.03 4.93 -13.79
C GLN A 764 -16.84 4.20 -12.45
N THR A 765 -15.74 4.47 -11.77
CA THR A 765 -15.45 3.97 -10.40
C THR A 765 -15.16 5.16 -9.46
N ASN A 766 -14.81 4.89 -8.21
CA ASN A 766 -14.44 5.93 -7.26
C ASN A 766 -13.23 6.76 -7.72
N SER A 767 -12.30 6.16 -8.46
CA SER A 767 -11.14 6.82 -9.08
C SER A 767 -11.42 7.37 -10.48
N GLY A 768 -12.66 7.47 -10.86
CA GLY A 768 -13.11 8.00 -12.14
C GLY A 768 -13.13 6.97 -13.26
N GLN A 769 -13.15 7.46 -14.49
CA GLN A 769 -13.14 6.69 -15.74
C GLN A 769 -11.70 6.51 -16.25
N LEU A 770 -11.41 5.36 -16.85
CA LEU A 770 -10.06 5.12 -17.36
C LEU A 770 -9.81 5.95 -18.64
N TYR A 771 -10.62 5.76 -19.69
CA TYR A 771 -10.62 6.60 -20.89
C TYR A 771 -12.02 6.71 -21.49
N GLU A 772 -12.31 7.86 -22.11
CA GLU A 772 -13.38 7.97 -23.07
C GLU A 772 -12.96 7.30 -24.39
N VAL A 773 -13.86 6.57 -25.02
CA VAL A 773 -13.56 5.78 -26.23
C VAL A 773 -14.52 6.17 -27.34
N ASP A 774 -13.95 6.56 -28.48
CA ASP A 774 -14.69 6.80 -29.71
C ASP A 774 -14.46 5.66 -30.71
N MET A 775 -15.56 4.99 -31.08
CA MET A 775 -15.53 3.86 -32.03
C MET A 775 -16.14 4.23 -33.39
N ARG A 776 -16.41 5.52 -33.67
CA ARG A 776 -17.11 5.95 -34.89
C ARG A 776 -16.30 5.81 -36.16
N LEU A 777 -14.97 5.68 -36.06
CA LEU A 777 -14.06 5.46 -37.21
C LEU A 777 -13.96 3.99 -37.65
N ARG A 778 -14.72 3.08 -37.04
CA ARG A 778 -14.82 1.69 -37.50
C ARG A 778 -15.61 1.56 -38.81
N PRO A 779 -15.40 0.49 -39.61
CA PRO A 779 -16.15 0.25 -40.84
C PRO A 779 -17.65 0.44 -40.67
N SER A 780 -18.27 1.21 -41.58
CA SER A 780 -19.69 1.63 -41.55
C SER A 780 -20.09 2.47 -40.30
N GLY A 781 -19.13 3.03 -39.58
CA GLY A 781 -19.35 3.94 -38.44
C GLY A 781 -20.21 3.34 -37.32
N ALA A 782 -21.15 4.10 -36.80
CA ALA A 782 -22.03 3.64 -35.69
C ALA A 782 -22.96 2.48 -36.06
N SER A 783 -23.27 2.27 -37.35
CA SER A 783 -24.09 1.17 -37.85
C SER A 783 -23.32 -0.12 -38.09
N GLY A 784 -21.98 -0.07 -38.13
CA GLY A 784 -21.14 -1.23 -38.39
C GLY A 784 -20.89 -2.11 -37.15
N LEU A 785 -20.33 -3.30 -37.38
CA LEU A 785 -19.92 -4.22 -36.32
C LEU A 785 -18.91 -3.56 -35.40
N LEU A 786 -18.99 -3.87 -34.12
CA LEU A 786 -18.04 -3.35 -33.11
C LEU A 786 -16.61 -3.83 -33.35
N VAL A 787 -16.45 -5.08 -33.84
CA VAL A 787 -15.18 -5.70 -34.14
C VAL A 787 -15.27 -6.26 -35.55
N SER A 788 -14.24 -6.05 -36.35
CA SER A 788 -14.18 -6.53 -37.73
C SER A 788 -13.10 -7.60 -37.91
N SER A 789 -13.35 -8.62 -38.73
CA SER A 789 -12.25 -9.47 -39.19
C SER A 789 -11.35 -8.68 -40.12
N LEU A 790 -10.05 -8.99 -40.15
CA LEU A 790 -9.07 -8.33 -41.03
C LEU A 790 -9.47 -8.40 -42.51
N GLY A 791 -10.02 -9.53 -42.94
CA GLY A 791 -10.51 -9.68 -44.32
C GLY A 791 -11.76 -8.83 -44.64
N ALA A 792 -12.65 -8.64 -43.66
CA ALA A 792 -13.80 -7.75 -43.83
C ALA A 792 -13.34 -6.27 -43.85
N PHE A 793 -12.40 -5.91 -43.01
CA PHE A 793 -11.77 -4.60 -43.00
C PHE A 793 -11.10 -4.27 -44.33
N ASP A 794 -10.28 -5.18 -44.91
CA ASP A 794 -9.65 -5.00 -46.22
C ASP A 794 -10.68 -4.79 -47.33
N ARG A 795 -11.71 -5.64 -47.40
CA ARG A 795 -12.75 -5.50 -48.40
C ARG A 795 -13.51 -4.15 -48.28
N TYR A 796 -13.88 -3.76 -47.08
CA TYR A 796 -14.55 -2.49 -46.84
C TYR A 796 -13.69 -1.31 -47.27
N GLN A 797 -12.44 -1.26 -46.84
CA GLN A 797 -11.53 -0.16 -47.18
C GLN A 797 -11.23 -0.05 -48.67
N GLN A 798 -11.27 -1.14 -49.41
CA GLN A 798 -11.04 -1.13 -50.86
C GLN A 798 -12.29 -0.69 -51.66
N ASN A 799 -13.52 -1.05 -51.23
CA ASN A 799 -14.69 -1.00 -52.10
C ASN A 799 -15.76 0.00 -51.59
N GLU A 800 -15.85 0.23 -50.26
CA GLU A 800 -16.99 0.93 -49.66
C GLU A 800 -16.60 2.21 -48.93
N ALA A 801 -15.35 2.26 -48.43
CA ALA A 801 -14.88 3.41 -47.62
C ALA A 801 -14.83 4.73 -48.40
N TRP A 802 -15.22 5.77 -47.71
CA TRP A 802 -15.19 7.14 -48.24
C TRP A 802 -13.78 7.73 -48.18
N THR A 803 -13.51 8.77 -48.97
CA THR A 803 -12.20 9.47 -48.96
C THR A 803 -11.79 9.96 -47.58
N TRP A 804 -12.73 10.46 -46.79
CA TRP A 804 -12.45 10.94 -45.45
C TRP A 804 -12.06 9.78 -44.48
N GLU A 805 -12.56 8.56 -44.70
CA GLU A 805 -12.11 7.38 -43.95
C GLU A 805 -10.66 7.01 -44.30
N HIS A 806 -10.28 7.16 -45.57
CA HIS A 806 -8.88 6.99 -45.96
C HIS A 806 -7.99 8.11 -45.41
N GLN A 807 -8.47 9.34 -45.24
CA GLN A 807 -7.74 10.41 -44.54
C GLN A 807 -7.51 10.00 -43.08
N ALA A 808 -8.54 9.50 -42.40
CA ALA A 808 -8.41 8.99 -41.03
C ALA A 808 -7.44 7.81 -40.92
N LEU A 809 -7.44 6.90 -41.92
CA LEU A 809 -6.56 5.72 -42.01
C LEU A 809 -5.08 6.09 -42.11
N ILE A 810 -4.71 7.29 -42.64
CA ILE A 810 -3.31 7.76 -42.62
C ILE A 810 -2.77 7.82 -41.21
N ARG A 811 -3.61 8.23 -40.26
CA ARG A 811 -3.26 8.36 -38.85
C ARG A 811 -3.57 7.09 -38.03
N ALA A 812 -3.86 5.96 -38.71
CA ALA A 812 -4.14 4.70 -38.06
C ALA A 812 -2.85 3.91 -37.76
N ARG A 813 -2.73 3.41 -36.57
CA ARG A 813 -1.54 2.64 -36.09
C ARG A 813 -2.01 1.54 -35.12
N VAL A 814 -1.37 0.37 -35.20
CA VAL A 814 -1.57 -0.69 -34.22
C VAL A 814 -0.98 -0.22 -32.88
N LEU A 815 -1.80 -0.20 -31.83
CA LEU A 815 -1.39 0.18 -30.49
C LEU A 815 -0.92 -1.06 -29.69
N VAL A 816 -1.76 -2.10 -29.66
CA VAL A 816 -1.51 -3.32 -28.90
C VAL A 816 -2.14 -4.53 -29.57
N GLY A 817 -1.67 -5.73 -29.24
CA GLY A 817 -2.23 -7.01 -29.66
C GLY A 817 -1.27 -7.86 -30.47
N SER A 818 -1.80 -8.80 -31.30
CA SER A 818 -1.02 -9.76 -32.07
C SER A 818 -0.12 -9.10 -33.12
N GLN A 819 1.16 -9.39 -33.08
CA GLN A 819 2.14 -8.85 -34.05
C GLN A 819 1.85 -9.31 -35.48
N ASP A 820 1.36 -10.56 -35.67
CA ASP A 820 1.06 -11.11 -36.99
C ASP A 820 -0.14 -10.39 -37.61
N VAL A 821 -1.23 -10.21 -36.85
CA VAL A 821 -2.40 -9.44 -37.29
C VAL A 821 -2.02 -7.99 -37.54
N GLY A 822 -1.14 -7.44 -36.71
CA GLY A 822 -0.63 -6.08 -36.85
C GLY A 822 0.15 -5.88 -38.15
N ARG A 823 1.05 -6.80 -38.47
CA ARG A 823 1.79 -6.78 -39.78
C ARG A 823 0.85 -6.88 -40.97
N ALA A 824 -0.14 -7.77 -40.90
CA ALA A 824 -1.13 -7.92 -41.95
C ALA A 824 -2.01 -6.66 -42.08
N PHE A 825 -2.38 -6.01 -40.97
CA PHE A 825 -3.07 -4.72 -40.99
C PHE A 825 -2.25 -3.63 -41.70
N GLU A 826 -0.95 -3.52 -41.39
CA GLU A 826 -0.08 -2.52 -42.05
C GLU A 826 0.06 -2.79 -43.56
N GLN A 827 0.04 -4.04 -43.99
CA GLN A 827 0.00 -4.37 -45.41
C GLN A 827 -1.31 -3.90 -46.08
N VAL A 828 -2.46 -4.14 -45.42
CA VAL A 828 -3.77 -3.64 -45.90
C VAL A 828 -3.75 -2.13 -45.98
N ARG A 829 -3.30 -1.46 -44.90
CA ARG A 829 -3.20 0.00 -44.82
C ARG A 829 -2.34 0.56 -45.96
N ALA A 830 -1.15 0.03 -46.14
CA ALA A 830 -0.25 0.47 -47.21
C ALA A 830 -0.84 0.24 -48.61
N LYS A 831 -1.53 -0.89 -48.85
CA LYS A 831 -2.24 -1.18 -50.12
C LYS A 831 -3.36 -0.21 -50.41
N VAL A 832 -4.19 0.09 -49.39
CA VAL A 832 -5.36 0.98 -49.54
C VAL A 832 -4.91 2.40 -49.75
N LEU A 833 -3.93 2.90 -48.99
CA LEU A 833 -3.46 4.27 -49.07
C LEU A 833 -2.57 4.52 -50.28
N GLY A 834 -1.77 3.55 -50.72
CA GLY A 834 -0.82 3.64 -51.81
C GLY A 834 -1.45 3.48 -53.25
N ARG A 835 -2.80 3.39 -53.34
CA ARG A 835 -3.44 3.30 -54.68
C ARG A 835 -3.43 4.63 -55.40
N GLU A 836 -3.36 4.59 -56.70
CA GLU A 836 -3.50 5.77 -57.57
C GLU A 836 -4.91 6.38 -57.42
N ARG A 837 -4.98 7.70 -57.37
CA ARG A 837 -6.23 8.48 -57.21
C ARG A 837 -6.35 9.59 -58.25
N ASP A 838 -7.58 9.87 -58.61
CA ASP A 838 -7.87 11.10 -59.36
C ASP A 838 -7.65 12.32 -58.44
N LEU A 839 -6.61 13.11 -58.70
CA LEU A 839 -6.20 14.22 -57.87
C LEU A 839 -7.21 15.37 -57.88
N ALA A 840 -7.97 15.55 -58.97
CA ALA A 840 -9.00 16.60 -59.04
C ALA A 840 -10.19 16.23 -58.14
N LYS A 841 -10.65 15.00 -58.22
CA LYS A 841 -11.72 14.47 -57.38
C LYS A 841 -11.30 14.44 -55.93
N LEU A 842 -10.10 13.94 -55.62
CA LEU A 842 -9.57 13.89 -54.24
C LEU A 842 -9.54 15.29 -53.62
N ARG A 843 -9.04 16.28 -54.36
CA ARG A 843 -8.96 17.67 -53.90
C ARG A 843 -10.35 18.25 -53.60
N GLN A 844 -11.32 18.00 -54.47
CA GLN A 844 -12.69 18.45 -54.28
C GLN A 844 -13.31 17.82 -53.02
N GLU A 845 -13.21 16.50 -52.85
CA GLU A 845 -13.78 15.77 -51.70
C GLU A 845 -13.18 16.22 -50.37
N VAL A 846 -11.86 16.45 -50.33
CA VAL A 846 -11.16 16.94 -49.13
C VAL A 846 -11.60 18.38 -48.79
N SER A 847 -11.69 19.26 -49.79
CA SER A 847 -12.12 20.63 -49.58
C SER A 847 -13.58 20.74 -49.11
N GLU A 848 -14.49 19.95 -49.73
CA GLU A 848 -15.90 19.93 -49.33
C GLU A 848 -16.07 19.39 -47.87
N MET A 849 -15.34 18.33 -47.50
CA MET A 849 -15.41 17.79 -46.15
C MET A 849 -14.92 18.82 -45.14
N ARG A 850 -13.80 19.50 -45.44
CA ARG A 850 -13.26 20.52 -44.54
C ARG A 850 -14.19 21.73 -44.38
N ALA A 851 -14.83 22.16 -45.49
CA ALA A 851 -15.82 23.22 -45.44
C ALA A 851 -17.02 22.84 -44.55
N LYS A 852 -17.57 21.64 -44.70
CA LYS A 852 -18.65 21.13 -43.83
C LYS A 852 -18.26 21.07 -42.36
N MET A 853 -17.05 20.63 -42.04
CA MET A 853 -16.57 20.61 -40.66
C MET A 853 -16.45 22.03 -40.09
N ARG A 854 -15.94 23.00 -40.88
CA ARG A 854 -15.78 24.38 -40.44
C ARG A 854 -17.14 25.02 -40.18
N ASP A 855 -18.14 24.83 -41.07
CA ASP A 855 -19.47 25.36 -40.93
C ASP A 855 -20.20 24.83 -39.69
N ASN A 856 -19.94 23.59 -39.29
CA ASN A 856 -20.58 22.95 -38.14
C ASN A 856 -19.86 23.20 -36.82
N LEU A 857 -18.53 23.30 -36.80
CA LEU A 857 -17.70 23.25 -35.58
C LEU A 857 -16.87 24.55 -35.38
N GLY A 858 -16.64 25.38 -36.41
CA GLY A 858 -15.88 26.61 -36.30
C GLY A 858 -16.65 27.76 -35.60
N THR A 859 -15.94 28.79 -35.19
CA THR A 859 -16.55 29.97 -34.57
C THR A 859 -17.42 30.72 -35.58
N LYS A 860 -18.62 31.15 -35.20
CA LYS A 860 -19.57 31.84 -36.11
C LYS A 860 -19.04 33.18 -36.68
N ALA A 861 -18.00 33.76 -36.11
CA ALA A 861 -17.40 34.99 -36.56
C ALA A 861 -16.48 34.84 -37.80
N THR A 862 -16.00 33.63 -38.11
CA THR A 862 -15.09 33.36 -39.24
C THR A 862 -15.79 33.06 -40.57
N THR A 863 -17.12 32.93 -40.58
CA THR A 863 -17.90 32.68 -41.80
C THR A 863 -18.18 33.92 -42.64
N ALA A 864 -17.84 35.15 -42.16
CA ALA A 864 -18.28 36.40 -42.76
C ALA A 864 -17.21 37.12 -43.63
N GLY A 865 -15.98 36.59 -43.80
CA GLY A 865 -14.97 37.33 -44.59
C GLY A 865 -13.84 36.44 -45.11
N THR A 866 -13.67 36.46 -46.46
CA THR A 866 -12.52 35.80 -47.15
C THR A 866 -11.37 36.76 -47.45
N GLY A 867 -11.33 37.95 -46.84
CA GLY A 867 -10.29 38.95 -47.05
C GLY A 867 -9.11 38.87 -46.11
N ALA A 868 -7.91 39.29 -46.51
CA ALA A 868 -6.66 39.24 -45.73
C ALA A 868 -6.75 39.90 -44.33
N ASN A 869 -7.74 40.82 -44.11
CA ASN A 869 -7.96 41.49 -42.83
C ASN A 869 -9.03 40.82 -41.96
N ALA A 870 -9.61 39.68 -42.37
CA ALA A 870 -10.65 38.99 -41.61
C ALA A 870 -10.09 38.32 -40.33
N PHE A 871 -8.81 37.96 -40.32
CA PHE A 871 -8.15 37.32 -39.16
C PHE A 871 -7.85 38.32 -38.03
N ASP A 872 -7.57 39.60 -38.38
CA ASP A 872 -7.26 40.65 -37.39
C ASP A 872 -8.53 41.20 -36.71
N ALA A 873 -9.71 41.01 -37.33
CA ALA A 873 -11.00 41.48 -36.84
C ALA A 873 -11.79 40.43 -36.02
N ALA A 874 -11.35 39.19 -35.97
CA ALA A 874 -11.98 38.15 -35.19
C ALA A 874 -11.75 38.38 -33.70
N ALA A 875 -12.80 38.37 -32.88
CA ALA A 875 -12.65 38.51 -31.42
C ALA A 875 -11.99 37.27 -30.77
N VAL A 876 -12.17 36.10 -31.36
CA VAL A 876 -11.68 34.79 -30.81
C VAL A 876 -11.24 33.91 -31.98
N PHE A 877 -10.21 33.09 -31.75
CA PHE A 877 -9.71 32.06 -32.66
C PHE A 877 -9.75 30.68 -32.01
N ASP A 878 -10.53 29.76 -32.56
CA ASP A 878 -10.48 28.33 -32.21
C ASP A 878 -9.27 27.69 -32.88
N LEU A 879 -8.27 27.36 -32.09
CA LEU A 879 -7.00 26.76 -32.54
C LEU A 879 -7.18 25.52 -33.39
N LYS A 880 -8.27 24.78 -33.22
CA LYS A 880 -8.52 23.52 -33.89
C LYS A 880 -9.38 23.70 -35.13
N GLN A 881 -10.52 24.38 -35.03
CA GLN A 881 -11.58 24.33 -36.03
C GLN A 881 -11.57 25.50 -37.03
N ASP A 882 -11.08 26.67 -36.64
CA ASP A 882 -11.13 27.83 -37.49
C ASP A 882 -10.15 27.78 -38.66
N ALA A 883 -10.36 28.68 -39.66
CA ALA A 883 -9.50 28.78 -40.83
C ALA A 883 -8.05 29.10 -40.43
N GLY A 884 -7.10 28.32 -40.96
CA GLY A 884 -5.69 28.40 -40.63
C GLY A 884 -5.31 27.69 -39.33
N GLY A 885 -6.24 26.93 -38.72
CA GLY A 885 -6.01 26.17 -37.47
C GLY A 885 -5.42 24.78 -37.71
N ILE A 886 -5.36 23.99 -36.61
CA ILE A 886 -4.75 22.66 -36.56
C ILE A 886 -5.33 21.73 -37.62
N VAL A 887 -6.68 21.71 -37.78
CA VAL A 887 -7.35 20.77 -38.71
C VAL A 887 -6.99 21.10 -40.15
N ASP A 888 -6.74 22.36 -40.54
CA ASP A 888 -6.31 22.68 -41.89
C ASP A 888 -4.92 22.09 -42.18
N ILE A 889 -3.99 22.14 -41.22
CA ILE A 889 -2.68 21.52 -41.36
C ILE A 889 -2.83 20.00 -41.49
N GLU A 890 -3.67 19.37 -40.64
CA GLU A 890 -3.94 17.94 -40.69
C GLU A 890 -4.51 17.50 -42.05
N PHE A 891 -5.48 18.27 -42.59
CA PHE A 891 -6.08 17.98 -43.88
C PHE A 891 -5.10 18.15 -45.04
N MET A 892 -4.19 19.14 -45.00
CA MET A 892 -3.12 19.30 -45.97
C MET A 892 -2.18 18.10 -45.98
N VAL A 893 -1.77 17.66 -44.81
CA VAL A 893 -0.89 16.50 -44.67
C VAL A 893 -1.57 15.22 -45.17
N GLN A 894 -2.83 15.02 -44.79
CA GLN A 894 -3.62 13.87 -45.22
C GLN A 894 -3.89 13.88 -46.72
N TYR A 895 -4.25 15.05 -47.29
CA TYR A 895 -4.38 15.20 -48.73
C TYR A 895 -3.07 14.87 -49.46
N ALA A 896 -1.95 15.43 -49.02
CA ALA A 896 -0.65 15.22 -49.64
C ALA A 896 -0.20 13.74 -49.59
N ALA A 897 -0.43 13.07 -48.42
CA ALA A 897 -0.16 11.63 -48.29
C ALA A 897 -1.01 10.82 -49.26
N LEU A 898 -2.33 11.08 -49.38
CA LEU A 898 -3.21 10.34 -50.31
C LEU A 898 -2.89 10.63 -51.77
N ALA A 899 -2.50 11.87 -52.11
CA ALA A 899 -2.24 12.28 -53.47
C ALA A 899 -0.96 11.64 -54.02
N TRP A 900 0.07 11.45 -53.21
CA TRP A 900 1.41 11.14 -53.72
C TRP A 900 1.98 9.83 -53.18
N SER A 901 1.31 9.12 -52.26
CA SER A 901 1.82 7.84 -51.67
C SER A 901 1.97 6.70 -52.73
N ALA A 902 1.21 6.73 -53.81
CA ALA A 902 1.40 5.75 -54.93
C ALA A 902 2.80 5.81 -55.55
N GLN A 903 3.33 7.04 -55.71
CA GLN A 903 4.68 7.28 -56.25
C GLN A 903 5.74 7.31 -55.16
N HIS A 904 5.37 7.68 -53.92
CA HIS A 904 6.24 7.87 -52.79
C HIS A 904 5.73 7.09 -51.56
N PRO A 905 5.86 5.74 -51.52
CA PRO A 905 5.34 4.92 -50.40
C PRO A 905 5.95 5.27 -49.05
N SER A 906 7.11 5.91 -49.00
CA SER A 906 7.74 6.41 -47.76
C SER A 906 6.88 7.39 -46.96
N LEU A 907 5.94 8.08 -47.60
CA LEU A 907 4.98 8.97 -46.93
C LEU A 907 4.00 8.26 -46.03
N LEU A 908 3.84 6.95 -46.20
CA LEU A 908 2.97 6.11 -45.34
C LEU A 908 3.68 5.49 -44.13
N ARG A 909 5.00 5.72 -44.00
CA ARG A 909 5.80 5.12 -42.90
C ARG A 909 5.42 5.64 -41.54
N TYR A 910 5.04 6.89 -41.44
CA TYR A 910 4.69 7.56 -40.19
C TYR A 910 3.21 7.96 -40.19
N THR A 911 2.66 8.12 -38.99
CA THR A 911 1.24 8.46 -38.78
C THR A 911 1.04 9.85 -38.18
N ASP A 912 2.12 10.50 -37.74
CA ASP A 912 2.09 11.87 -37.20
C ASP A 912 2.37 12.92 -38.26
N ASN A 913 1.73 14.09 -38.08
CA ASN A 913 1.79 15.18 -39.08
C ASN A 913 3.21 15.72 -39.27
N ILE A 914 4.02 15.78 -38.23
CA ILE A 914 5.37 16.37 -38.30
C ILE A 914 6.28 15.53 -39.19
N ARG A 915 6.32 14.20 -38.96
CA ARG A 915 7.17 13.31 -39.75
C ARG A 915 6.66 13.12 -41.18
N ILE A 916 5.34 13.22 -41.41
CA ILE A 916 4.80 13.22 -42.78
C ILE A 916 5.23 14.50 -43.50
N LEU A 917 5.20 15.69 -42.88
CA LEU A 917 5.70 16.95 -43.43
C LEU A 917 7.21 16.87 -43.74
N GLU A 918 8.00 16.28 -42.87
CA GLU A 918 9.43 15.99 -43.12
C GLU A 918 9.62 15.08 -44.35
N GLY A 919 8.78 14.04 -44.46
CA GLY A 919 8.77 13.17 -45.63
C GLY A 919 8.45 13.88 -46.93
N LEU A 920 7.45 14.78 -46.92
CA LEU A 920 7.07 15.61 -48.08
C LEU A 920 8.20 16.53 -48.51
N GLU A 921 8.91 17.14 -47.56
CA GLU A 921 10.11 17.93 -47.81
C GLU A 921 11.23 17.08 -48.44
N GLN A 922 11.51 15.93 -47.85
CA GLN A 922 12.58 15.01 -48.31
C GLN A 922 12.37 14.52 -49.76
N VAL A 923 11.13 14.23 -50.12
CA VAL A 923 10.81 13.80 -51.50
C VAL A 923 10.56 14.96 -52.48
N GLY A 924 10.71 16.22 -52.04
CA GLY A 924 10.60 17.40 -52.86
C GLY A 924 9.18 17.78 -53.32
N LEU A 925 8.15 17.26 -52.62
CA LEU A 925 6.74 17.52 -52.94
C LEU A 925 6.18 18.77 -52.25
N MET A 926 6.88 19.23 -51.20
CA MET A 926 6.58 20.48 -50.49
C MET A 926 7.87 21.29 -50.35
N PRO A 927 7.86 22.62 -50.62
CA PRO A 927 9.02 23.48 -50.38
C PRO A 927 9.47 23.41 -48.91
N ALA A 928 10.78 23.35 -48.65
CA ALA A 928 11.34 23.25 -47.32
C ALA A 928 10.84 24.36 -46.37
N ALA A 929 10.71 25.60 -46.88
CA ALA A 929 10.18 26.70 -46.11
C ALA A 929 8.73 26.49 -45.67
N ASP A 930 7.87 25.93 -46.53
CA ASP A 930 6.45 25.69 -46.23
C ASP A 930 6.31 24.48 -45.26
N ALA A 931 7.07 23.42 -45.48
CA ALA A 931 7.08 22.29 -44.58
C ALA A 931 7.59 22.63 -43.17
N HIS A 932 8.64 23.46 -43.08
CA HIS A 932 9.16 23.98 -41.81
C HIS A 932 8.11 24.86 -41.10
N LEU A 933 7.51 25.80 -41.82
CA LEU A 933 6.48 26.69 -41.31
C LEU A 933 5.31 25.89 -40.71
N LEU A 934 4.74 24.96 -41.47
CA LEU A 934 3.62 24.14 -41.00
C LEU A 934 3.96 23.32 -39.72
N ARG A 935 5.18 22.81 -39.63
CA ARG A 935 5.65 22.11 -38.43
C ARG A 935 5.73 23.05 -37.21
N GLU A 936 6.31 24.20 -37.35
CA GLU A 936 6.44 25.19 -36.27
C GLU A 936 5.07 25.73 -35.82
N VAL A 937 4.21 26.09 -36.77
CA VAL A 937 2.85 26.55 -36.47
C VAL A 937 2.03 25.44 -35.80
N TYR A 938 2.13 24.22 -36.28
CA TYR A 938 1.45 23.07 -35.67
C TYR A 938 1.87 22.85 -34.23
N LYS A 939 3.18 22.89 -33.93
CA LYS A 939 3.71 22.81 -32.55
C LYS A 939 3.24 24.00 -31.70
N ALA A 940 3.24 25.20 -32.22
CA ALA A 940 2.81 26.40 -31.50
C ALA A 940 1.32 26.32 -31.10
N TYR A 941 0.44 25.93 -32.03
CA TYR A 941 -0.98 25.74 -31.76
C TYR A 941 -1.24 24.65 -30.75
N ARG A 942 -0.54 23.51 -30.85
CA ARG A 942 -0.67 22.43 -29.88
C ARG A 942 -0.16 22.80 -28.50
N SER A 943 0.96 23.56 -28.41
CA SER A 943 1.45 24.11 -27.14
C SER A 943 0.44 25.04 -26.48
N ALA A 944 -0.22 25.90 -27.28
CA ALA A 944 -1.27 26.77 -26.78
C ALA A 944 -2.47 25.95 -26.27
N ALA A 945 -2.93 24.96 -27.03
CA ALA A 945 -4.04 24.09 -26.63
C ALA A 945 -3.75 23.27 -25.36
N HIS A 946 -2.52 22.79 -25.18
CA HIS A 946 -2.10 22.09 -23.96
C HIS A 946 -2.11 23.01 -22.75
N ARG A 947 -1.56 24.23 -22.88
CA ARG A 947 -1.58 25.21 -21.78
C ARG A 947 -3.01 25.55 -21.37
N GLN A 948 -3.93 25.76 -22.34
CA GLN A 948 -5.33 26.04 -22.05
C GLN A 948 -6.02 24.85 -21.35
N ALA A 949 -5.73 23.62 -21.79
CA ALA A 949 -6.25 22.43 -21.12
C ALA A 949 -5.80 22.34 -19.65
N LEU A 950 -4.56 22.73 -19.33
CA LEU A 950 -4.05 22.80 -17.96
C LEU A 950 -4.62 24.00 -17.18
N GLN A 951 -5.17 25.03 -17.86
CA GLN A 951 -5.89 26.16 -17.28
C GLN A 951 -7.41 25.94 -17.19
N ASN A 952 -7.92 24.74 -17.57
CA ASN A 952 -9.36 24.47 -17.73
C ASN A 952 -10.08 25.43 -18.66
N GLU A 953 -9.36 25.97 -19.65
CA GLU A 953 -9.90 26.88 -20.63
C GLU A 953 -10.27 26.16 -21.93
N ALA A 954 -11.18 26.76 -22.71
CA ALA A 954 -11.51 26.29 -24.05
C ALA A 954 -10.31 26.43 -24.97
N GLY A 955 -10.20 25.61 -26.04
CA GLY A 955 -9.11 25.68 -27.03
C GLY A 955 -9.16 26.91 -27.94
N THR A 956 -9.47 28.07 -27.38
CA THR A 956 -9.65 29.34 -28.09
C THR A 956 -8.66 30.41 -27.58
N VAL A 957 -8.15 31.24 -28.44
CA VAL A 957 -7.24 32.35 -28.12
C VAL A 957 -7.78 33.69 -28.65
N ALA A 958 -7.17 34.80 -28.24
CA ALA A 958 -7.50 36.11 -28.81
C ALA A 958 -7.35 36.09 -30.34
N GLY A 959 -8.24 36.76 -31.05
CA GLY A 959 -8.33 36.66 -32.50
C GLY A 959 -7.10 37.15 -33.27
N ASP A 960 -6.32 38.08 -32.70
CA ASP A 960 -5.06 38.58 -33.21
C ASP A 960 -3.88 37.67 -32.94
N GLN A 961 -4.00 36.84 -31.93
CA GLN A 961 -2.96 35.84 -31.62
C GLN A 961 -2.85 34.84 -32.79
N PHE A 962 -1.64 34.62 -33.27
CA PHE A 962 -1.33 33.76 -34.42
C PHE A 962 -1.91 34.24 -35.76
N ALA A 963 -2.24 35.54 -35.93
CA ALA A 963 -2.82 36.05 -37.16
C ALA A 963 -1.90 35.87 -38.39
N ASP A 964 -0.59 36.03 -38.23
CA ASP A 964 0.41 35.80 -39.29
C ASP A 964 0.53 34.34 -39.67
N GLU A 965 0.62 33.45 -38.67
CA GLU A 965 0.67 32.02 -38.86
C GLU A 965 -0.57 31.50 -39.58
N ARG A 966 -1.74 31.96 -39.21
CA ARG A 966 -3.02 31.64 -39.87
C ARG A 966 -3.00 32.07 -41.35
N ARG A 967 -2.55 33.25 -41.65
CA ARG A 967 -2.40 33.74 -43.03
C ARG A 967 -1.47 32.85 -43.87
N GLN A 968 -0.34 32.43 -43.27
CA GLN A 968 0.63 31.58 -43.94
C GLN A 968 0.08 30.18 -44.17
N VAL A 969 -0.61 29.60 -43.19
CA VAL A 969 -1.27 28.27 -43.31
C VAL A 969 -2.29 28.31 -44.46
N MET A 970 -3.12 29.37 -44.53
CA MET A 970 -4.12 29.53 -45.59
C MET A 970 -3.49 29.77 -46.96
N ARG A 971 -2.35 30.44 -47.02
CA ARG A 971 -1.58 30.59 -48.27
C ARG A 971 -1.13 29.20 -48.79
N ILE A 972 -0.61 28.34 -47.92
CA ILE A 972 -0.18 27.01 -48.31
C ILE A 972 -1.38 26.13 -48.69
N TRP A 973 -2.50 26.26 -47.98
CA TRP A 973 -3.77 25.60 -48.29
C TRP A 973 -4.19 25.89 -49.72
N GLN A 974 -4.18 27.17 -50.10
CA GLN A 974 -4.52 27.63 -51.45
C GLN A 974 -3.49 27.15 -52.51
N ALA A 975 -2.20 27.15 -52.17
CA ALA A 975 -1.15 26.69 -53.07
C ALA A 975 -1.27 25.20 -53.39
N LEU A 976 -1.83 24.36 -52.47
CA LEU A 976 -2.17 22.98 -52.71
C LEU A 976 -3.48 22.82 -53.53
N GLY A 977 -4.17 23.90 -53.82
CA GLY A 977 -5.42 23.91 -54.54
C GLY A 977 -6.62 23.43 -53.73
N LEU A 978 -6.53 23.45 -52.42
CA LEU A 978 -7.59 23.15 -51.50
C LEU A 978 -8.36 24.44 -51.21
N SER A 979 -9.27 24.86 -52.07
CA SER A 979 -10.02 26.13 -51.96
C SER A 979 -11.53 25.94 -51.78
#